data_143efdf10a26b3d8dfb4a2273b7d9dad
#
_entry.id   143efdf10a26b3d8dfb4a2273b7d9dad
#
_cell.length_a   1.000
_cell.length_b   1.000
_cell.length_c   1.000
_cell.angle_alpha   90.00
_cell.angle_beta   90.00
_cell.angle_gamma   90.00
#
_symmetry.space_group_name_H-M   'P 1'
#
loop_
_entity.id
_entity.type
_entity.pdbx_description
1 polymer ?
#
loop_
_entity_poly.entity_id
_entity_poly.type
_entity_poly.pdbx_seq_one_letter_code
_entity_poly.pdbx_strand_id
1 'polypeptide(L)'
;MLIFAGEFDITINLMSLFGMIVVIGILVDDGIVIAENIFRHHEAGKSPEQAAVDGTMEVLPAIVSAIITTLIAFSTLLLLAGDVGNFFGEVALIVILTLIVSLVEALIILPSHLAHSKALHKKDEIKNNFIFRFFSYMRSVNNKGFELMRWLRDKVYSPTLKFALRNRFLSFSGFIAALYLTISSVFGGIIGVTFFPMIDSDAVSVNLKMPMGTNVKVTDSIISVIESHAIQIGKEFEEKYMKNDKRSLIEHIQKNIGSSADNMSMVKGFGDIGGSSAASLEIFLLDSENRPQDIRAPEMANLIRERTGEIIGAEKFVVDGGANFGGSPVAISLLSDNIQELKNAKSELMRKLAQNPKLTDIASNDPEGIKEIDIKLNDNAYMLGLSYAYVMKQVRAAFFGIEAQRFQRGEDEIRVWIRYDKNSRSLIKRLEEMRILAPNGARIPLNEIANYSIERGEVSINHLDGSREIQVNANLLDPSDSASDIVFSVQKNIIPGIKEKYPSIKVSFEGQYREANKTIESAKVVFPLALFLIFCTIGFVFRTYSQPFLLLLLIPFSLTTVAWGHLLHGFPINVISLLGIIALIGILVNDGLVLISKFNSNLREGMSFDDSIFNAGRERFRAIFLTSITTIAGLAPIILEKSFQAQLLKPMAISIAYGIGYATFLTLILLPILISFTNSFKVNFIWIVKGVKPNKRDVEAPIVEQNRLAK
;
A
#
# COMPACT_ATOMS: atom_id res chain seq x y z
N MET A 1 -4.76 20.36 16.55
CA MET A 1 -4.88 19.48 15.37
C MET A 1 -6.28 18.88 15.27
N LEU A 2 -6.82 18.16 16.28
CA LEU A 2 -8.18 17.55 16.22
C LEU A 2 -9.32 18.55 15.95
N ILE A 3 -9.22 19.78 16.44
CA ILE A 3 -10.19 20.85 16.14
C ILE A 3 -10.20 21.17 14.64
N PHE A 4 -9.01 21.30 14.03
CA PHE A 4 -8.90 21.55 12.60
C PHE A 4 -9.28 20.35 11.74
N ALA A 5 -9.10 19.12 12.24
CA ALA A 5 -9.50 17.92 11.52
C ALA A 5 -11.01 17.92 11.21
N GLY A 6 -11.84 18.41 12.16
CA GLY A 6 -13.29 18.57 11.95
C GLY A 6 -13.65 19.58 10.86
N GLU A 7 -12.89 20.66 10.72
CA GLU A 7 -13.12 21.67 9.67
C GLU A 7 -12.75 21.16 8.25
N PHE A 8 -11.89 20.14 8.17
CA PHE A 8 -11.48 19.53 6.92
C PHE A 8 -12.17 18.18 6.64
N ASP A 9 -13.28 17.89 7.33
CA ASP A 9 -14.06 16.66 7.21
C ASP A 9 -13.24 15.36 7.38
N ILE A 10 -12.14 15.42 8.15
CA ILE A 10 -11.31 14.25 8.43
C ILE A 10 -11.95 13.41 9.52
N THR A 11 -12.25 12.15 9.19
CA THR A 11 -12.77 11.18 10.16
C THR A 11 -11.65 10.55 10.99
N ILE A 12 -11.96 10.11 12.20
CA ILE A 12 -11.05 9.29 13.00
C ILE A 12 -11.16 7.84 12.50
N ASN A 13 -10.22 7.44 11.68
CA ASN A 13 -10.15 6.12 11.07
C ASN A 13 -8.71 5.57 11.18
N LEU A 14 -8.47 4.35 10.67
CA LEU A 14 -7.16 3.71 10.71
C LEU A 14 -6.07 4.59 10.06
N MET A 15 -6.35 5.23 8.92
CA MET A 15 -5.39 6.06 8.19
C MET A 15 -5.07 7.34 8.96
N SER A 16 -6.10 7.98 9.51
CA SER A 16 -5.92 9.20 10.30
C SER A 16 -5.15 8.95 11.60
N LEU A 17 -5.45 7.85 12.31
CA LEU A 17 -4.69 7.43 13.51
C LEU A 17 -3.24 7.11 13.17
N PHE A 18 -3.01 6.46 12.04
CA PHE A 18 -1.66 6.19 11.58
C PHE A 18 -0.88 7.49 11.27
N GLY A 19 -1.49 8.44 10.58
CA GLY A 19 -0.90 9.76 10.36
C GLY A 19 -0.50 10.44 11.67
N MET A 20 -1.34 10.31 12.71
CA MET A 20 -1.03 10.83 14.06
C MET A 20 0.20 10.14 14.67
N ILE A 21 0.30 8.81 14.56
CA ILE A 21 1.45 8.06 15.12
C ILE A 21 2.75 8.44 14.41
N VAL A 22 2.72 8.52 13.08
CA VAL A 22 3.89 8.92 12.27
C VAL A 22 4.35 10.33 12.65
N VAL A 23 3.41 11.27 12.80
CA VAL A 23 3.77 12.65 13.07
C VAL A 23 4.28 12.88 14.50
N ILE A 24 3.89 12.05 15.49
CA ILE A 24 4.41 12.14 16.86
C ILE A 24 5.94 12.04 16.87
N GLY A 25 6.50 11.10 16.10
CA GLY A 25 7.95 10.98 15.97
C GLY A 25 8.61 12.22 15.38
N ILE A 26 8.02 12.75 14.30
CA ILE A 26 8.55 13.91 13.56
C ILE A 26 8.42 15.21 14.38
N LEU A 27 7.31 15.36 15.10
CA LEU A 27 7.00 16.56 15.89
C LEU A 27 8.00 16.81 17.01
N VAL A 28 8.51 15.75 17.64
CA VAL A 28 9.46 15.86 18.75
C VAL A 28 10.84 16.36 18.26
N ASP A 29 11.19 16.11 17.01
CA ASP A 29 12.52 16.41 16.46
C ASP A 29 12.87 17.89 16.55
N ASP A 30 11.97 18.78 16.12
CA ASP A 30 12.19 20.24 16.13
C ASP A 30 12.29 20.76 17.56
N GLY A 31 11.44 20.25 18.45
CA GLY A 31 11.48 20.60 19.87
C GLY A 31 12.80 20.20 20.54
N ILE A 32 13.36 19.05 20.21
CA ILE A 32 14.66 18.57 20.72
C ILE A 32 15.77 19.52 20.27
N VAL A 33 15.81 19.89 18.99
CA VAL A 33 16.84 20.78 18.44
C VAL A 33 16.83 22.16 19.12
N ILE A 34 15.64 22.74 19.31
CA ILE A 34 15.48 24.05 20.00
C ILE A 34 15.88 23.92 21.47
N ALA A 35 15.37 22.94 22.18
CA ALA A 35 15.68 22.74 23.60
C ALA A 35 17.15 22.52 23.85
N GLU A 36 17.83 21.71 23.04
CA GLU A 36 19.27 21.45 23.12
C GLU A 36 20.08 22.73 22.87
N ASN A 37 19.65 23.57 21.91
CA ASN A 37 20.33 24.81 21.60
C ASN A 37 20.14 25.86 22.71
N ILE A 38 18.93 25.98 23.27
CA ILE A 38 18.65 26.83 24.45
C ILE A 38 19.51 26.38 25.65
N PHE A 39 19.56 25.09 25.91
CA PHE A 39 20.35 24.53 26.99
C PHE A 39 21.87 24.84 26.82
N ARG A 40 22.39 24.75 25.60
CA ARG A 40 23.78 25.10 25.28
C ARG A 40 24.08 26.59 25.55
N HIS A 41 23.18 27.50 25.17
CA HIS A 41 23.33 28.92 25.47
C HIS A 41 23.30 29.19 26.97
N HIS A 42 22.47 28.47 27.73
CA HIS A 42 22.42 28.58 29.18
C HIS A 42 23.69 28.05 29.83
N GLU A 43 24.24 26.88 29.40
CA GLU A 43 25.53 26.36 29.84
C GLU A 43 26.70 27.30 29.55
N ALA A 44 26.61 28.12 28.49
CA ALA A 44 27.56 29.14 28.15
C ALA A 44 27.45 30.43 29.05
N GLY A 45 26.53 30.42 30.06
CA GLY A 45 26.38 31.45 31.09
C GLY A 45 25.33 32.52 30.80
N LYS A 46 24.49 32.40 29.80
CA LYS A 46 23.37 33.32 29.54
C LYS A 46 22.24 33.14 30.55
N SER A 47 21.46 34.20 30.83
CA SER A 47 20.23 34.06 31.62
C SER A 47 19.22 33.12 30.93
N PRO A 48 18.29 32.49 31.64
CA PRO A 48 17.30 31.60 31.04
C PRO A 48 16.51 32.25 29.88
N GLU A 49 16.10 33.49 30.03
CA GLU A 49 15.33 34.25 29.04
C GLU A 49 16.22 34.57 27.80
N GLN A 50 17.43 35.04 27.99
CA GLN A 50 18.38 35.31 26.90
C GLN A 50 18.77 34.01 26.19
N ALA A 51 18.98 32.91 26.93
CA ALA A 51 19.30 31.62 26.37
C ALA A 51 18.13 31.11 25.50
N ALA A 52 16.88 31.28 25.96
CA ALA A 52 15.67 30.91 25.20
C ALA A 52 15.54 31.69 23.89
N VAL A 53 15.72 33.01 23.92
CA VAL A 53 15.62 33.88 22.73
C VAL A 53 16.76 33.60 21.77
N ASP A 54 18.01 33.70 22.22
CA ASP A 54 19.19 33.57 21.35
C ASP A 54 19.30 32.13 20.79
N GLY A 55 19.03 31.11 21.67
CA GLY A 55 19.07 29.71 21.29
C GLY A 55 18.02 29.35 20.22
N THR A 56 16.81 29.92 20.31
CA THR A 56 15.77 29.75 19.31
C THR A 56 16.11 30.46 18.01
N MET A 57 16.53 31.73 18.09
CA MET A 57 16.84 32.54 16.90
C MET A 57 18.01 31.96 16.07
N GLU A 58 19.01 31.33 16.72
CA GLU A 58 20.13 30.70 16.02
C GLU A 58 19.67 29.55 15.11
N VAL A 59 18.69 28.75 15.52
CA VAL A 59 18.22 27.57 14.77
C VAL A 59 16.96 27.83 13.93
N LEU A 60 16.30 28.98 14.12
CA LEU A 60 15.05 29.35 13.46
C LEU A 60 15.06 29.12 11.93
N PRO A 61 16.07 29.64 11.17
CA PRO A 61 16.06 29.48 9.72
C PRO A 61 16.15 28.03 9.28
N ALA A 62 16.91 27.20 10.02
CA ALA A 62 17.05 25.79 9.72
C ALA A 62 15.75 25.02 10.00
N ILE A 63 15.08 25.28 11.12
CA ILE A 63 13.84 24.61 11.52
C ILE A 63 12.68 24.99 10.60
N VAL A 64 12.51 26.29 10.30
CA VAL A 64 11.45 26.73 9.38
C VAL A 64 11.63 26.08 8.00
N SER A 65 12.87 26.04 7.48
CA SER A 65 13.13 25.39 6.20
C SER A 65 12.92 23.87 6.26
N ALA A 66 13.26 23.23 7.37
CA ALA A 66 13.04 21.80 7.57
C ALA A 66 11.54 21.46 7.56
N ILE A 67 10.73 22.22 8.30
CA ILE A 67 9.28 22.03 8.29
C ILE A 67 8.69 22.28 6.90
N ILE A 68 9.08 23.35 6.21
CA ILE A 68 8.61 23.63 4.84
C ILE A 68 8.98 22.49 3.90
N THR A 69 10.21 21.96 3.96
CA THR A 69 10.61 20.82 3.11
C THR A 69 9.84 19.55 3.43
N THR A 70 9.52 19.33 4.70
CA THR A 70 8.67 18.19 5.12
C THR A 70 7.22 18.39 4.66
N LEU A 71 6.66 19.60 4.76
CA LEU A 71 5.34 19.92 4.21
C LEU A 71 5.28 19.69 2.70
N ILE A 72 6.31 20.11 1.94
CA ILE A 72 6.40 19.85 0.50
C ILE A 72 6.43 18.34 0.23
N ALA A 73 7.24 17.59 0.98
CA ALA A 73 7.31 16.13 0.83
C ALA A 73 5.94 15.47 1.05
N PHE A 74 5.25 15.76 2.14
CA PHE A 74 3.92 15.20 2.41
C PHE A 74 2.84 15.70 1.45
N SER A 75 2.94 16.95 0.96
CA SER A 75 1.99 17.47 -0.03
C SER A 75 2.00 16.68 -1.35
N THR A 76 3.08 15.96 -1.65
CA THR A 76 3.13 15.07 -2.83
C THR A 76 2.05 14.00 -2.78
N LEU A 77 1.70 13.50 -1.59
CA LEU A 77 0.69 12.46 -1.42
C LEU A 77 -0.72 12.96 -1.76
N LEU A 78 -1.00 14.24 -1.54
CA LEU A 78 -2.28 14.87 -1.92
C LEU A 78 -2.44 15.01 -3.44
N LEU A 79 -1.34 14.97 -4.17
CA LEU A 79 -1.32 15.16 -5.63
C LEU A 79 -1.20 13.85 -6.41
N LEU A 80 -1.06 12.70 -5.72
CA LEU A 80 -1.06 11.40 -6.37
C LEU A 80 -2.47 11.05 -6.85
N ALA A 81 -2.55 10.48 -8.05
CA ALA A 81 -3.80 10.00 -8.61
C ALA A 81 -4.07 8.53 -8.22
N GLY A 82 -5.35 8.13 -8.31
CA GLY A 82 -5.81 6.78 -8.01
C GLY A 82 -6.11 6.53 -6.53
N ASP A 83 -6.42 5.29 -6.20
CA ASP A 83 -6.82 4.89 -4.84
C ASP A 83 -5.73 5.19 -3.81
N VAL A 84 -4.46 5.07 -4.21
CA VAL A 84 -3.30 5.39 -3.36
C VAL A 84 -3.35 6.85 -2.89
N GLY A 85 -3.60 7.80 -3.80
CA GLY A 85 -3.74 9.22 -3.45
C GLY A 85 -4.92 9.48 -2.51
N ASN A 86 -6.06 8.83 -2.77
CA ASN A 86 -7.26 8.98 -1.94
C ASN A 86 -7.03 8.45 -0.50
N PHE A 87 -6.46 7.24 -0.37
CA PHE A 87 -6.22 6.63 0.94
C PHE A 87 -5.18 7.39 1.77
N PHE A 88 -4.07 7.77 1.15
CA PHE A 88 -2.96 8.39 1.87
C PHE A 88 -3.01 9.92 1.90
N GLY A 89 -3.92 10.51 1.15
CA GLY A 89 -4.23 11.94 1.24
C GLY A 89 -4.66 12.36 2.64
N GLU A 90 -5.48 11.54 3.33
CA GLU A 90 -5.86 11.81 4.73
C GLU A 90 -4.65 11.80 5.68
N VAL A 91 -3.74 10.82 5.51
CA VAL A 91 -2.49 10.74 6.29
C VAL A 91 -1.67 12.03 6.08
N ALA A 92 -1.49 12.42 4.83
CA ALA A 92 -0.73 13.62 4.49
C ALA A 92 -1.34 14.89 5.10
N LEU A 93 -2.66 15.04 5.01
CA LEU A 93 -3.35 16.22 5.54
C LEU A 93 -3.21 16.33 7.06
N ILE A 94 -3.31 15.21 7.78
CA ILE A 94 -3.09 15.17 9.23
C ILE A 94 -1.66 15.57 9.59
N VAL A 95 -0.68 15.02 8.86
CA VAL A 95 0.74 15.35 9.09
C VAL A 95 0.98 16.85 8.83
N ILE A 96 0.47 17.37 7.71
CA ILE A 96 0.60 18.78 7.33
C ILE A 96 -0.01 19.71 8.41
N LEU A 97 -1.26 19.44 8.83
CA LEU A 97 -1.92 20.22 9.86
C LEU A 97 -1.16 20.19 11.19
N THR A 98 -0.67 19.01 11.56
CA THR A 98 0.07 18.87 12.82
C THR A 98 1.42 19.58 12.77
N LEU A 99 2.16 19.51 11.66
CA LEU A 99 3.44 20.20 11.49
C LEU A 99 3.27 21.73 11.51
N ILE A 100 2.19 22.26 10.95
CA ILE A 100 1.90 23.71 11.00
C ILE A 100 1.68 24.14 12.46
N VAL A 101 0.89 23.39 13.23
CA VAL A 101 0.65 23.68 14.66
C VAL A 101 1.94 23.50 15.46
N SER A 102 2.73 22.47 15.14
CA SER A 102 4.03 22.20 15.78
C SER A 102 5.02 23.34 15.59
N LEU A 103 5.03 23.98 14.42
CA LEU A 103 5.89 25.14 14.16
C LEU A 103 5.62 26.28 15.15
N VAL A 104 4.34 26.57 15.41
CA VAL A 104 3.93 27.58 16.39
C VAL A 104 4.35 27.18 17.80
N GLU A 105 4.13 25.92 18.16
CA GLU A 105 4.51 25.38 19.47
C GLU A 105 6.03 25.47 19.68
N ALA A 106 6.80 24.98 18.73
CA ALA A 106 8.27 24.91 18.82
C ALA A 106 8.94 26.29 18.87
N LEU A 107 8.40 27.27 18.15
CA LEU A 107 9.02 28.61 18.06
C LEU A 107 8.55 29.59 19.15
N ILE A 108 7.35 29.44 19.69
CA ILE A 108 6.75 30.40 20.63
C ILE A 108 6.54 29.78 22.00
N ILE A 109 5.85 28.65 22.07
CA ILE A 109 5.40 28.07 23.35
C ILE A 109 6.57 27.38 24.06
N LEU A 110 7.32 26.53 23.35
CA LEU A 110 8.41 25.76 23.95
C LEU A 110 9.53 26.64 24.53
N PRO A 111 10.06 27.69 23.81
CA PRO A 111 11.06 28.59 24.40
C PRO A 111 10.56 29.31 25.66
N SER A 112 9.31 29.77 25.66
CA SER A 112 8.70 30.42 26.82
C SER A 112 8.60 29.43 28.01
N HIS A 113 8.16 28.20 27.80
CA HIS A 113 8.10 27.20 28.86
C HIS A 113 9.48 26.84 29.40
N LEU A 114 10.50 26.72 28.54
CA LEU A 114 11.86 26.40 28.95
C LEU A 114 12.47 27.56 29.75
N ALA A 115 12.26 28.82 29.34
CA ALA A 115 12.75 30.00 30.07
C ALA A 115 12.26 30.06 31.51
N HIS A 116 11.00 29.63 31.75
CA HIS A 116 10.40 29.63 33.08
C HIS A 116 10.54 28.29 33.82
N SER A 117 11.18 27.28 33.19
CA SER A 117 11.31 25.96 33.79
C SER A 117 12.39 25.92 34.88
N LYS A 118 12.17 25.09 35.90
CA LYS A 118 13.18 24.81 36.95
C LYS A 118 14.46 24.15 36.40
N ALA A 119 14.45 23.68 35.16
CA ALA A 119 15.61 23.08 34.52
C ALA A 119 16.74 24.08 34.24
N LEU A 120 16.38 25.34 33.99
CA LEU A 120 17.34 26.44 33.72
C LEU A 120 17.55 27.34 34.95
N HIS A 121 16.89 27.10 36.09
CA HIS A 121 17.08 27.88 37.32
C HIS A 121 17.98 27.12 38.32
N LYS A 122 18.75 27.88 39.15
CA LYS A 122 19.59 27.30 40.20
C LYS A 122 18.74 26.50 41.21
N LYS A 123 19.24 25.36 41.64
CA LYS A 123 18.59 24.41 42.54
C LYS A 123 18.25 25.01 43.88
N ASP A 124 16.96 25.06 44.20
CA ASP A 124 16.52 25.09 45.61
C ASP A 124 16.64 23.69 46.20
N GLU A 125 17.17 23.60 47.43
CA GLU A 125 17.28 22.35 48.19
C GLU A 125 15.88 21.82 48.51
N ILE A 126 15.47 20.78 47.82
CA ILE A 126 14.16 20.14 47.99
C ILE A 126 14.24 19.07 49.08
N LYS A 127 13.41 19.21 50.11
CA LYS A 127 13.27 18.33 51.28
C LYS A 127 12.84 16.89 50.88
N ASN A 128 13.39 15.94 51.66
CA ASN A 128 13.32 14.48 51.53
C ASN A 128 11.89 13.90 51.60
N ASN A 129 11.25 13.55 50.48
CA ASN A 129 10.00 12.81 50.40
C ASN A 129 10.12 11.61 49.44
N PHE A 130 9.21 10.64 49.54
CA PHE A 130 9.13 9.43 48.68
C PHE A 130 9.22 9.75 47.17
N ILE A 131 8.60 10.85 46.75
CA ILE A 131 8.69 11.43 45.40
C ILE A 131 10.14 11.77 45.04
N PHE A 132 10.99 12.18 45.98
CA PHE A 132 12.41 12.48 45.75
C PHE A 132 13.22 11.23 45.42
N ARG A 133 12.89 10.04 45.96
CA ARG A 133 13.55 8.78 45.64
C ARG A 133 13.26 8.37 44.17
N PHE A 134 12.03 8.58 43.73
CA PHE A 134 11.66 8.33 42.32
C PHE A 134 12.40 9.31 41.37
N PHE A 135 12.38 10.59 41.67
CA PHE A 135 13.13 11.60 40.89
C PHE A 135 14.64 11.41 40.98
N SER A 136 15.21 10.95 42.09
CA SER A 136 16.63 10.66 42.19
C SER A 136 17.02 9.43 41.38
N TYR A 137 16.16 8.42 41.29
CA TYR A 137 16.35 7.25 40.42
C TYR A 137 16.28 7.66 38.93
N MET A 138 15.26 8.43 38.53
CA MET A 138 15.16 8.98 37.18
C MET A 138 16.39 9.85 36.82
N ARG A 139 16.89 10.62 37.76
CA ARG A 139 18.09 11.43 37.57
C ARG A 139 19.35 10.55 37.42
N SER A 140 19.44 9.44 38.14
CA SER A 140 20.55 8.48 37.98
C SER A 140 20.50 7.81 36.60
N VAL A 141 19.31 7.45 36.11
CA VAL A 141 19.11 6.92 34.76
C VAL A 141 19.49 7.97 33.69
N ASN A 142 19.05 9.20 33.89
CA ASN A 142 19.38 10.33 32.99
C ASN A 142 20.90 10.58 32.93
N ASN A 143 21.58 10.58 34.10
CA ASN A 143 23.04 10.77 34.16
C ASN A 143 23.79 9.64 33.42
N LYS A 144 23.35 8.37 33.58
CA LYS A 144 23.91 7.25 32.80
C LYS A 144 23.66 7.40 31.31
N GLY A 145 22.48 7.89 30.92
CA GLY A 145 22.16 8.24 29.54
C GLY A 145 23.11 9.31 28.98
N PHE A 146 23.38 10.37 29.74
CA PHE A 146 24.33 11.40 29.38
C PHE A 146 25.79 10.85 29.25
N GLU A 147 26.22 9.98 30.15
CA GLU A 147 27.53 9.34 30.06
C GLU A 147 27.62 8.43 28.83
N LEU A 148 26.59 7.65 28.53
CA LEU A 148 26.53 6.82 27.34
C LEU A 148 26.60 7.67 26.06
N MET A 149 25.85 8.76 25.99
CA MET A 149 25.87 9.67 24.84
C MET A 149 27.24 10.35 24.65
N ARG A 150 27.89 10.77 25.74
CA ARG A 150 29.28 11.29 25.70
C ARG A 150 30.23 10.21 25.20
N TRP A 151 30.12 8.98 25.72
CA TRP A 151 30.98 7.86 25.31
C TRP A 151 30.79 7.55 23.81
N LEU A 152 29.53 7.46 23.33
CA LEU A 152 29.21 7.26 21.91
C LEU A 152 29.80 8.38 21.04
N ARG A 153 29.61 9.63 21.43
CA ARG A 153 30.14 10.80 20.71
C ARG A 153 31.68 10.81 20.67
N ASP A 154 32.34 10.64 21.83
CA ASP A 154 33.75 10.91 21.93
C ASP A 154 34.60 9.66 21.61
N LYS A 155 34.13 8.44 21.91
CA LYS A 155 34.87 7.19 21.71
C LYS A 155 34.51 6.43 20.43
N VAL A 156 33.31 6.62 19.91
CA VAL A 156 32.82 5.93 18.69
C VAL A 156 32.76 6.90 17.52
N TYR A 157 31.90 7.91 17.61
CA TYR A 157 31.60 8.79 16.49
C TYR A 157 32.82 9.69 16.09
N SER A 158 33.42 10.38 17.05
CA SER A 158 34.52 11.32 16.74
C SER A 158 35.74 10.66 16.06
N PRO A 159 36.23 9.47 16.50
CA PRO A 159 37.26 8.75 15.78
C PRO A 159 36.84 8.26 14.41
N THR A 160 35.61 7.78 14.27
CA THR A 160 35.07 7.31 13.00
C THR A 160 34.93 8.45 11.97
N LEU A 161 34.41 9.61 12.40
CA LEU A 161 34.36 10.80 11.54
C LEU A 161 35.75 11.27 11.12
N LYS A 162 36.70 11.29 12.05
CA LYS A 162 38.09 11.68 11.74
C LYS A 162 38.74 10.72 10.75
N PHE A 163 38.51 9.42 10.90
CA PHE A 163 38.97 8.40 9.95
C PHE A 163 38.31 8.61 8.57
N ALA A 164 37.00 8.82 8.55
CA ALA A 164 36.22 9.02 7.32
C ALA A 164 36.66 10.27 6.55
N LEU A 165 36.88 11.38 7.22
CA LEU A 165 37.37 12.62 6.61
C LEU A 165 38.83 12.50 6.14
N ARG A 166 39.70 11.74 6.84
CA ARG A 166 41.06 11.48 6.41
C ARG A 166 41.11 10.57 5.20
N ASN A 167 40.25 9.51 5.17
CA ASN A 167 40.21 8.49 4.11
C ASN A 167 38.90 8.61 3.30
N ARG A 168 38.56 9.83 2.84
CA ARG A 168 37.27 10.15 2.25
C ARG A 168 36.89 9.31 1.03
N PHE A 169 37.87 8.96 0.16
CA PHE A 169 37.60 8.10 -1.00
C PHE A 169 37.22 6.68 -0.58
N LEU A 170 37.94 6.08 0.36
CA LEU A 170 37.65 4.74 0.86
C LEU A 170 36.26 4.69 1.54
N SER A 171 35.96 5.70 2.37
CA SER A 171 34.68 5.78 3.06
C SER A 171 33.52 5.97 2.08
N PHE A 172 33.67 6.85 1.09
CA PHE A 172 32.66 7.07 0.05
C PHE A 172 32.44 5.81 -0.81
N SER A 173 33.52 5.11 -1.19
CA SER A 173 33.42 3.84 -1.94
C SER A 173 32.66 2.78 -1.15
N GLY A 174 32.76 2.75 0.18
CA GLY A 174 31.97 1.87 1.03
C GLY A 174 30.48 2.12 0.92
N PHE A 175 30.05 3.38 0.93
CA PHE A 175 28.63 3.75 0.74
C PHE A 175 28.13 3.40 -0.67
N ILE A 176 28.94 3.64 -1.71
CA ILE A 176 28.61 3.24 -3.09
C ILE A 176 28.48 1.72 -3.20
N ALA A 177 29.42 0.96 -2.61
CA ALA A 177 29.36 -0.50 -2.63
C ALA A 177 28.10 -1.04 -1.94
N ALA A 178 27.72 -0.48 -0.79
CA ALA A 178 26.48 -0.83 -0.11
C ALA A 178 25.23 -0.55 -0.97
N LEU A 179 25.20 0.62 -1.61
CA LEU A 179 24.09 0.98 -2.53
C LEU A 179 24.05 0.03 -3.72
N TYR A 180 25.19 -0.26 -4.34
CA TYR A 180 25.27 -1.18 -5.48
C TYR A 180 24.81 -2.59 -5.12
N LEU A 181 25.24 -3.12 -3.97
CA LEU A 181 24.79 -4.41 -3.45
C LEU A 181 23.28 -4.44 -3.24
N THR A 182 22.71 -3.36 -2.71
CA THR A 182 21.25 -3.25 -2.52
C THR A 182 20.51 -3.27 -3.85
N ILE A 183 20.95 -2.46 -4.81
CA ILE A 183 20.36 -2.41 -6.15
C ILE A 183 20.44 -3.78 -6.82
N SER A 184 21.60 -4.44 -6.73
CA SER A 184 21.79 -5.80 -7.27
C SER A 184 20.88 -6.82 -6.61
N SER A 185 20.63 -6.70 -5.28
CA SER A 185 19.75 -7.60 -4.53
C SER A 185 18.27 -7.41 -4.91
N VAL A 186 17.85 -6.18 -5.21
CA VAL A 186 16.51 -5.88 -5.70
C VAL A 186 16.32 -6.43 -7.12
N PHE A 187 17.24 -6.13 -8.05
CA PHE A 187 17.16 -6.64 -9.42
C PHE A 187 17.38 -8.16 -9.52
N GLY A 188 18.12 -8.74 -8.59
CA GLY A 188 18.32 -10.19 -8.47
C GLY A 188 17.15 -10.94 -7.84
N GLY A 189 16.09 -10.25 -7.41
CA GLY A 189 14.90 -10.85 -6.81
C GLY A 189 15.07 -11.35 -5.37
N ILE A 190 16.22 -11.06 -4.72
CA ILE A 190 16.42 -11.39 -3.29
C ILE A 190 15.50 -10.53 -2.42
N ILE A 191 15.36 -9.25 -2.80
CA ILE A 191 14.42 -8.32 -2.15
C ILE A 191 13.23 -8.19 -3.09
N GLY A 192 12.08 -8.72 -2.66
CA GLY A 192 10.84 -8.67 -3.44
C GLY A 192 10.35 -7.24 -3.63
N VAL A 193 9.79 -6.96 -4.81
CA VAL A 193 9.12 -5.69 -5.11
C VAL A 193 7.76 -6.01 -5.69
N THR A 194 6.70 -5.48 -5.09
CA THR A 194 5.34 -5.58 -5.61
C THR A 194 4.67 -4.23 -5.50
N PHE A 195 3.66 -3.95 -6.32
CA PHE A 195 2.96 -2.67 -6.18
C PHE A 195 2.01 -2.69 -4.98
N PHE A 196 1.13 -3.68 -4.91
CA PHE A 196 0.26 -3.90 -3.76
C PHE A 196 0.68 -5.19 -3.06
N PRO A 197 0.95 -5.17 -1.75
CA PRO A 197 1.17 -6.39 -0.99
C PRO A 197 -0.14 -7.12 -0.75
N MET A 198 -0.13 -8.44 -0.81
CA MET A 198 -1.20 -9.24 -0.25
C MET A 198 -1.06 -9.25 1.27
N ILE A 199 -2.12 -8.94 1.97
CA ILE A 199 -2.15 -8.89 3.43
C ILE A 199 -2.80 -10.15 3.95
N ASP A 200 -2.17 -10.80 4.94
CA ASP A 200 -2.73 -11.96 5.63
C ASP A 200 -4.07 -11.60 6.26
N SER A 201 -5.05 -12.48 6.20
CA SER A 201 -6.42 -12.26 6.68
C SER A 201 -6.70 -13.13 7.90
N ASP A 202 -7.69 -12.73 8.69
CA ASP A 202 -8.25 -13.57 9.76
C ASP A 202 -9.38 -14.49 9.25
N ALA A 203 -9.59 -14.53 7.93
CA ALA A 203 -10.54 -15.44 7.29
C ALA A 203 -10.01 -15.98 5.96
N VAL A 204 -10.41 -17.20 5.62
CA VAL A 204 -10.25 -17.78 4.28
C VAL A 204 -11.61 -17.83 3.62
N SER A 205 -11.74 -17.21 2.45
CA SER A 205 -12.96 -17.21 1.66
C SER A 205 -12.86 -18.21 0.50
N VAL A 206 -13.92 -18.98 0.30
CA VAL A 206 -14.08 -19.88 -0.83
C VAL A 206 -15.31 -19.44 -1.63
N ASN A 207 -15.14 -19.21 -2.91
CA ASN A 207 -16.21 -18.85 -3.82
C ASN A 207 -16.35 -19.92 -4.91
N LEU A 208 -17.50 -20.58 -4.92
CA LEU A 208 -17.85 -21.61 -5.90
C LEU A 208 -19.00 -21.13 -6.76
N LYS A 209 -18.83 -21.19 -8.08
CA LYS A 209 -19.89 -20.95 -9.05
C LYS A 209 -19.96 -22.11 -10.02
N MET A 210 -21.09 -22.78 -10.01
CA MET A 210 -21.45 -23.84 -10.95
C MET A 210 -22.22 -23.23 -12.13
N PRO A 211 -22.32 -23.92 -13.27
CA PRO A 211 -23.13 -23.46 -14.39
C PRO A 211 -24.56 -23.12 -13.96
N MET A 212 -25.10 -22.05 -14.52
CA MET A 212 -26.47 -21.63 -14.22
C MET A 212 -27.46 -22.78 -14.49
N GLY A 213 -28.41 -22.93 -13.56
CA GLY A 213 -29.36 -24.06 -13.60
C GLY A 213 -28.91 -25.31 -12.86
N THR A 214 -27.71 -25.31 -12.27
CA THR A 214 -27.26 -26.40 -11.38
C THR A 214 -28.18 -26.48 -10.17
N ASN A 215 -28.53 -27.71 -9.80
CA ASN A 215 -29.41 -27.97 -8.64
C ASN A 215 -28.68 -27.58 -7.34
N VAL A 216 -29.38 -26.86 -6.46
CA VAL A 216 -28.86 -26.45 -5.15
C VAL A 216 -28.22 -27.58 -4.34
N LYS A 217 -28.76 -28.80 -4.43
CA LYS A 217 -28.21 -29.97 -3.73
C LYS A 217 -26.83 -30.36 -4.24
N VAL A 218 -26.55 -30.16 -5.53
CA VAL A 218 -25.23 -30.43 -6.13
C VAL A 218 -24.23 -29.41 -5.63
N THR A 219 -24.61 -28.12 -5.68
CA THR A 219 -23.79 -27.03 -5.18
C THR A 219 -23.49 -27.20 -3.68
N ASP A 220 -24.52 -27.55 -2.88
CA ASP A 220 -24.36 -27.81 -1.44
C ASP A 220 -23.44 -29.00 -1.17
N SER A 221 -23.59 -30.12 -1.93
CA SER A 221 -22.72 -31.27 -1.78
C SER A 221 -21.25 -30.92 -2.04
N ILE A 222 -20.95 -30.15 -3.09
CA ILE A 222 -19.58 -29.77 -3.44
C ILE A 222 -19.00 -28.85 -2.35
N ILE A 223 -19.74 -27.82 -1.94
CA ILE A 223 -19.22 -26.88 -0.92
C ILE A 223 -19.04 -27.57 0.44
N SER A 224 -19.85 -28.59 0.77
CA SER A 224 -19.71 -29.38 1.99
C SER A 224 -18.45 -30.29 1.97
N VAL A 225 -18.03 -30.77 0.81
CA VAL A 225 -16.75 -31.47 0.66
C VAL A 225 -15.58 -30.47 0.92
N ILE A 226 -15.65 -29.27 0.37
CA ILE A 226 -14.64 -28.25 0.60
C ILE A 226 -14.58 -27.86 2.08
N GLU A 227 -15.73 -27.69 2.73
CA GLU A 227 -15.84 -27.46 4.17
C GLU A 227 -15.12 -28.55 4.98
N SER A 228 -15.32 -29.84 4.60
CA SER A 228 -14.66 -30.94 5.28
C SER A 228 -13.14 -30.93 5.10
N HIS A 229 -12.64 -30.55 3.91
CA HIS A 229 -11.20 -30.36 3.68
C HIS A 229 -10.63 -29.22 4.53
N ALA A 230 -11.34 -28.11 4.63
CA ALA A 230 -10.91 -26.97 5.45
C ALA A 230 -10.79 -27.34 6.93
N ILE A 231 -11.78 -28.09 7.47
CA ILE A 231 -11.76 -28.56 8.85
C ILE A 231 -10.58 -29.52 9.09
N GLN A 232 -10.31 -30.42 8.15
CA GLN A 232 -9.18 -31.36 8.28
C GLN A 232 -7.83 -30.61 8.26
N ILE A 233 -7.66 -29.66 7.35
CA ILE A 233 -6.45 -28.84 7.28
C ILE A 233 -6.29 -28.02 8.56
N GLY A 234 -7.37 -27.43 9.09
CA GLY A 234 -7.34 -26.72 10.37
C GLY A 234 -6.79 -27.59 11.50
N LYS A 235 -7.27 -28.84 11.61
CA LYS A 235 -6.77 -29.79 12.61
C LYS A 235 -5.29 -30.17 12.41
N GLU A 236 -4.85 -30.34 11.16
CA GLU A 236 -3.43 -30.62 10.85
C GLU A 236 -2.53 -29.45 11.29
N PHE A 237 -2.97 -28.20 11.10
CA PHE A 237 -2.25 -27.02 11.60
C PHE A 237 -2.25 -26.96 13.14
N GLU A 238 -3.38 -27.27 13.79
CA GLU A 238 -3.47 -27.32 15.26
C GLU A 238 -2.51 -28.36 15.83
N GLU A 239 -2.48 -29.57 15.27
CA GLU A 239 -1.57 -30.64 15.69
C GLU A 239 -0.10 -30.29 15.47
N LYS A 240 0.21 -29.53 14.43
CA LYS A 240 1.58 -29.18 14.10
C LYS A 240 2.11 -27.99 14.89
N TYR A 241 1.31 -26.94 15.01
CA TYR A 241 1.78 -25.63 15.50
C TYR A 241 1.15 -25.20 16.84
N MET A 242 0.00 -25.79 17.26
CA MET A 242 -0.77 -25.36 18.44
C MET A 242 -0.87 -26.44 19.53
N LYS A 243 0.09 -27.37 19.63
CA LYS A 243 0.06 -28.53 20.54
C LYS A 243 -0.27 -28.21 22.01
N ASN A 244 0.07 -27.02 22.48
CA ASN A 244 -0.13 -26.58 23.86
C ASN A 244 -1.25 -25.55 23.99
N ASP A 245 -1.89 -25.14 22.90
CA ASP A 245 -3.01 -24.20 22.92
C ASP A 245 -4.33 -24.98 22.93
N LYS A 246 -5.26 -24.57 23.79
CA LYS A 246 -6.58 -25.20 23.87
C LYS A 246 -7.61 -24.53 22.95
N ARG A 247 -7.23 -23.44 22.28
CA ARG A 247 -8.12 -22.76 21.34
C ARG A 247 -8.12 -23.47 20.02
N SER A 248 -9.24 -23.43 19.30
CA SER A 248 -9.31 -23.95 17.93
C SER A 248 -8.75 -22.91 16.96
N LEU A 249 -8.06 -23.36 15.92
CA LEU A 249 -7.59 -22.48 14.83
C LEU A 249 -8.78 -21.92 14.04
N ILE A 250 -9.80 -22.75 13.80
CA ILE A 250 -11.03 -22.33 13.13
C ILE A 250 -12.06 -22.04 14.22
N GLU A 251 -12.43 -20.74 14.35
CA GLU A 251 -13.44 -20.33 15.31
C GLU A 251 -14.84 -20.69 14.84
N HIS A 252 -15.16 -20.36 13.60
CA HIS A 252 -16.44 -20.73 12.99
C HIS A 252 -16.34 -20.72 11.46
N ILE A 253 -17.31 -21.37 10.83
CA ILE A 253 -17.44 -21.47 9.38
C ILE A 253 -18.84 -21.00 9.01
N GLN A 254 -18.91 -20.02 8.10
CA GLN A 254 -20.15 -19.56 7.52
C GLN A 254 -20.28 -20.10 6.10
N LYS A 255 -21.32 -20.91 5.88
CA LYS A 255 -21.65 -21.46 4.56
C LYS A 255 -22.89 -20.75 4.02
N ASN A 256 -22.76 -20.12 2.85
CA ASN A 256 -23.86 -19.48 2.14
C ASN A 256 -24.12 -20.22 0.83
N ILE A 257 -25.39 -20.55 0.57
CA ILE A 257 -25.83 -21.18 -0.67
C ILE A 257 -26.81 -20.21 -1.35
N GLY A 258 -26.58 -19.94 -2.62
CA GLY A 258 -27.35 -18.97 -3.40
C GLY A 258 -26.75 -17.58 -3.43
N SER A 259 -25.61 -17.38 -2.79
CA SER A 259 -24.85 -16.12 -2.84
C SER A 259 -23.37 -16.41 -2.90
N SER A 260 -22.60 -15.49 -3.47
CA SER A 260 -21.15 -15.49 -3.46
C SER A 260 -20.63 -14.42 -2.49
N ALA A 261 -19.56 -14.73 -1.74
CA ALA A 261 -19.00 -13.86 -0.72
C ALA A 261 -18.02 -12.80 -1.30
N ASP A 262 -18.19 -12.33 -2.52
CA ASP A 262 -17.34 -11.27 -3.13
C ASP A 262 -17.41 -9.92 -2.38
N ASN A 263 -17.78 -9.94 -1.09
CA ASN A 263 -17.98 -8.76 -0.26
C ASN A 263 -16.68 -8.08 0.20
N MET A 264 -15.49 -8.69 0.01
CA MET A 264 -14.22 -8.10 0.41
C MET A 264 -13.42 -7.47 -0.73
N SER A 265 -13.89 -7.59 -1.96
CA SER A 265 -13.38 -6.81 -3.08
C SER A 265 -13.99 -5.40 -2.99
N MET A 266 -13.18 -4.38 -2.67
CA MET A 266 -13.58 -2.96 -2.72
C MET A 266 -14.01 -2.53 -4.14
N VAL A 267 -13.89 -3.39 -5.12
CA VAL A 267 -14.35 -3.18 -6.49
C VAL A 267 -15.74 -3.79 -6.64
N LYS A 268 -16.77 -3.00 -6.32
CA LYS A 268 -18.15 -3.26 -6.74
C LYS A 268 -18.22 -3.26 -8.26
N GLY A 269 -18.11 -4.42 -8.89
CA GLY A 269 -18.22 -4.51 -10.36
C GLY A 269 -18.85 -5.79 -10.87
N PHE A 270 -18.80 -6.84 -10.09
CA PHE A 270 -19.41 -8.12 -10.46
C PHE A 270 -20.57 -8.39 -9.52
N GLY A 271 -21.74 -7.86 -9.85
CA GLY A 271 -22.99 -8.30 -9.27
C GLY A 271 -23.14 -9.79 -9.55
N ASP A 272 -22.67 -10.64 -8.65
CA ASP A 272 -22.94 -12.06 -8.75
C ASP A 272 -24.45 -12.27 -8.62
N ILE A 273 -25.06 -12.68 -9.72
CA ILE A 273 -26.43 -13.12 -9.71
C ILE A 273 -26.46 -14.38 -8.86
N GLY A 274 -26.79 -14.20 -7.58
CA GLY A 274 -27.00 -15.31 -6.66
C GLY A 274 -28.05 -16.25 -7.23
N GLY A 275 -27.99 -17.51 -6.85
CA GLY A 275 -28.93 -18.51 -7.28
C GLY A 275 -28.43 -19.91 -6.89
N SER A 276 -29.21 -20.93 -7.19
CA SER A 276 -28.89 -22.32 -6.81
C SER A 276 -27.50 -22.85 -7.25
N SER A 277 -26.84 -22.14 -8.18
CA SER A 277 -25.53 -22.49 -8.73
C SER A 277 -24.36 -21.80 -8.03
N ALA A 278 -24.60 -20.85 -7.11
CA ALA A 278 -23.55 -20.16 -6.37
C ALA A 278 -23.50 -20.62 -4.91
N ALA A 279 -22.31 -20.74 -4.36
CA ALA A 279 -22.09 -20.97 -2.93
C ALA A 279 -20.78 -20.30 -2.47
N SER A 280 -20.75 -19.90 -1.22
CA SER A 280 -19.54 -19.41 -0.58
C SER A 280 -19.33 -20.03 0.80
N LEU A 281 -18.05 -20.13 1.18
CA LEU A 281 -17.62 -20.57 2.49
C LEU A 281 -16.67 -19.51 3.05
N GLU A 282 -16.98 -18.99 4.21
CA GLU A 282 -16.08 -18.12 4.97
C GLU A 282 -15.62 -18.87 6.22
N ILE A 283 -14.33 -19.09 6.32
CA ILE A 283 -13.66 -19.83 7.39
C ILE A 283 -12.95 -18.77 8.24
N PHE A 284 -13.53 -18.45 9.39
CA PHE A 284 -12.96 -17.50 10.33
C PHE A 284 -11.92 -18.20 11.19
N LEU A 285 -10.70 -17.70 11.12
CA LEU A 285 -9.56 -18.19 11.85
C LEU A 285 -9.39 -17.43 13.15
N LEU A 286 -8.67 -18.01 14.09
CA LEU A 286 -8.19 -17.30 15.27
C LEU A 286 -7.47 -16.01 14.85
N ASP A 287 -7.78 -14.90 15.52
CA ASP A 287 -7.20 -13.60 15.21
C ASP A 287 -5.67 -13.68 15.04
N SER A 288 -5.12 -12.93 14.10
CA SER A 288 -3.68 -12.92 13.79
C SER A 288 -2.80 -12.55 15.00
N GLU A 289 -3.31 -11.82 15.98
CA GLU A 289 -2.63 -11.51 17.23
C GLU A 289 -2.40 -12.75 18.09
N ASN A 290 -3.36 -13.68 18.06
CA ASN A 290 -3.41 -14.89 18.87
C ASN A 290 -2.93 -16.13 18.13
N ARG A 291 -2.77 -16.04 16.81
CA ARG A 291 -2.38 -17.15 15.92
C ARG A 291 -0.86 -17.28 15.85
N PRO A 292 -0.29 -18.49 15.88
CA PRO A 292 1.13 -18.70 15.61
C PRO A 292 1.54 -18.11 14.26
N GLN A 293 2.72 -17.47 14.20
CA GLN A 293 3.20 -16.80 12.98
C GLN A 293 3.42 -17.74 11.78
N ASP A 294 3.57 -19.04 12.06
CA ASP A 294 3.74 -20.08 11.05
C ASP A 294 2.41 -20.49 10.40
N ILE A 295 1.27 -19.97 10.87
CA ILE A 295 -0.05 -20.25 10.30
C ILE A 295 -0.55 -19.00 9.59
N ARG A 296 -0.54 -19.03 8.26
CA ARG A 296 -1.00 -17.93 7.42
C ARG A 296 -2.25 -18.33 6.64
N ALA A 297 -3.23 -17.44 6.55
CA ALA A 297 -4.46 -17.71 5.83
C ALA A 297 -4.23 -17.99 4.32
N PRO A 298 -3.30 -17.33 3.61
CA PRO A 298 -2.97 -17.71 2.23
C PRO A 298 -2.42 -19.11 2.08
N GLU A 299 -1.63 -19.62 3.04
CA GLU A 299 -1.12 -21.00 3.01
C GLU A 299 -2.25 -22.00 3.20
N MET A 300 -3.16 -21.72 4.14
CA MET A 300 -4.36 -22.53 4.33
C MET A 300 -5.24 -22.53 3.08
N ALA A 301 -5.43 -21.38 2.43
CA ALA A 301 -6.17 -21.26 1.17
C ALA A 301 -5.54 -22.12 0.07
N ASN A 302 -4.21 -22.13 -0.07
CA ASN A 302 -3.50 -22.95 -1.04
C ASN A 302 -3.67 -24.44 -0.77
N LEU A 303 -3.59 -24.88 0.49
CA LEU A 303 -3.81 -26.28 0.87
C LEU A 303 -5.27 -26.73 0.64
N ILE A 304 -6.25 -25.86 0.91
CA ILE A 304 -7.66 -26.13 0.60
C ILE A 304 -7.83 -26.30 -0.90
N ARG A 305 -7.23 -25.44 -1.71
CA ARG A 305 -7.27 -25.52 -3.19
C ARG A 305 -6.62 -26.82 -3.69
N GLU A 306 -5.42 -27.14 -3.21
CA GLU A 306 -4.68 -28.34 -3.60
C GLU A 306 -5.44 -29.62 -3.23
N ARG A 307 -5.98 -29.71 -2.01
CA ARG A 307 -6.74 -30.88 -1.54
C ARG A 307 -8.08 -31.05 -2.24
N THR A 308 -8.71 -29.95 -2.59
CA THR A 308 -9.98 -29.97 -3.34
C THR A 308 -9.76 -30.36 -4.80
N GLY A 309 -8.66 -29.91 -5.38
CA GLY A 309 -8.34 -30.15 -6.78
C GLY A 309 -9.30 -29.45 -7.75
N GLU A 310 -9.32 -29.89 -9.00
CA GLU A 310 -10.20 -29.35 -10.03
C GLU A 310 -11.65 -29.83 -9.83
N ILE A 311 -12.58 -28.90 -9.72
CA ILE A 311 -14.01 -29.22 -9.63
C ILE A 311 -14.58 -29.28 -11.04
N ILE A 312 -14.88 -30.53 -11.48
CA ILE A 312 -15.39 -30.75 -12.83
C ILE A 312 -16.70 -30.01 -13.06
N GLY A 313 -16.72 -29.17 -14.08
CA GLY A 313 -17.88 -28.38 -14.48
C GLY A 313 -18.10 -27.09 -13.67
N ALA A 314 -17.23 -26.72 -12.73
CA ALA A 314 -17.32 -25.40 -12.09
C ALA A 314 -16.91 -24.29 -13.07
N GLU A 315 -17.65 -23.20 -13.09
CA GLU A 315 -17.31 -22.00 -13.85
C GLU A 315 -16.27 -21.13 -13.13
N LYS A 316 -16.35 -21.11 -11.79
CA LYS A 316 -15.42 -20.37 -10.94
C LYS A 316 -15.23 -21.16 -9.64
N PHE A 317 -13.97 -21.38 -9.29
CA PHE A 317 -13.57 -21.88 -7.99
C PHE A 317 -12.37 -21.05 -7.54
N VAL A 318 -12.57 -20.23 -6.51
CA VAL A 318 -11.57 -19.31 -5.98
C VAL A 318 -11.46 -19.54 -4.49
N VAL A 319 -10.24 -19.70 -4.00
CA VAL A 319 -9.94 -19.79 -2.58
C VAL A 319 -8.96 -18.67 -2.24
N ASP A 320 -9.37 -17.72 -1.40
CA ASP A 320 -8.59 -16.55 -1.05
C ASP A 320 -8.39 -16.46 0.48
N GLY A 321 -7.15 -16.30 0.90
CA GLY A 321 -6.76 -16.14 2.30
C GLY A 321 -6.17 -14.76 2.61
N GLY A 322 -6.31 -13.79 1.71
CA GLY A 322 -5.75 -12.47 1.86
C GLY A 322 -6.63 -11.35 1.33
N ALA A 323 -6.34 -10.13 1.75
CA ALA A 323 -6.97 -8.94 1.21
C ALA A 323 -6.15 -8.38 0.03
N ASN A 324 -6.76 -8.29 -1.15
CA ASN A 324 -6.18 -7.71 -2.35
C ASN A 324 -6.59 -6.22 -2.46
N PHE A 325 -5.63 -5.31 -2.26
CA PHE A 325 -5.86 -3.88 -2.50
C PHE A 325 -5.72 -3.53 -3.98
N GLY A 326 -6.57 -2.62 -4.46
CA GLY A 326 -6.53 -2.17 -5.85
C GLY A 326 -7.14 -3.15 -6.86
N GLY A 327 -7.87 -4.19 -6.40
CA GLY A 327 -8.53 -5.18 -7.26
C GLY A 327 -7.70 -6.44 -7.51
N SER A 328 -8.10 -7.22 -8.52
CA SER A 328 -7.39 -8.47 -8.86
C SER A 328 -5.95 -8.20 -9.27
N PRO A 329 -4.99 -9.05 -8.84
CA PRO A 329 -3.57 -8.89 -9.21
C PRO A 329 -3.34 -8.88 -10.72
N VAL A 330 -4.02 -9.77 -11.42
CA VAL A 330 -4.02 -9.82 -12.89
C VAL A 330 -5.46 -9.68 -13.37
N ALA A 331 -5.76 -8.59 -14.05
CA ALA A 331 -7.07 -8.31 -14.66
C ALA A 331 -6.84 -7.78 -16.08
N ILE A 332 -7.34 -8.51 -17.07
CA ILE A 332 -7.13 -8.20 -18.49
C ILE A 332 -8.49 -8.14 -19.17
N SER A 333 -8.88 -6.96 -19.62
CA SER A 333 -10.11 -6.70 -20.36
C SER A 333 -9.84 -6.79 -21.87
N LEU A 334 -10.58 -7.67 -22.52
CA LEU A 334 -10.64 -7.79 -23.98
C LEU A 334 -11.87 -7.03 -24.45
N LEU A 335 -11.70 -6.15 -25.42
CA LEU A 335 -12.74 -5.25 -25.92
C LEU A 335 -12.92 -5.46 -27.43
N SER A 336 -14.13 -5.72 -27.87
CA SER A 336 -14.48 -5.81 -29.30
C SER A 336 -16.00 -5.80 -29.50
N ASP A 337 -16.44 -5.29 -30.64
CA ASP A 337 -17.84 -5.42 -31.07
C ASP A 337 -18.09 -6.78 -31.77
N ASN A 338 -17.03 -7.51 -32.15
CA ASN A 338 -17.12 -8.86 -32.69
C ASN A 338 -17.13 -9.90 -31.55
N ILE A 339 -18.34 -10.35 -31.19
CA ILE A 339 -18.56 -11.28 -30.07
C ILE A 339 -17.81 -12.61 -30.26
N GLN A 340 -17.75 -13.12 -31.48
CA GLN A 340 -17.11 -14.41 -31.76
C GLN A 340 -15.59 -14.35 -31.58
N GLU A 341 -14.96 -13.31 -32.08
CA GLU A 341 -13.53 -13.06 -31.84
C GLU A 341 -13.23 -12.84 -30.37
N LEU A 342 -14.12 -12.09 -29.68
CA LEU A 342 -13.99 -11.79 -28.26
C LEU A 342 -14.00 -13.07 -27.39
N LYS A 343 -14.97 -13.99 -27.63
CA LYS A 343 -15.04 -15.28 -26.92
C LYS A 343 -13.87 -16.22 -27.26
N ASN A 344 -13.42 -16.22 -28.50
CA ASN A 344 -12.25 -17.01 -28.91
C ASN A 344 -10.96 -16.48 -28.28
N ALA A 345 -10.77 -15.16 -28.26
CA ALA A 345 -9.64 -14.50 -27.63
C ALA A 345 -9.62 -14.73 -26.10
N LYS A 346 -10.81 -14.66 -25.43
CA LYS A 346 -10.96 -15.03 -24.02
C LYS A 346 -10.41 -16.43 -23.76
N SER A 347 -10.89 -17.41 -24.52
CA SER A 347 -10.54 -18.81 -24.32
C SER A 347 -9.04 -19.07 -24.52
N GLU A 348 -8.45 -18.41 -25.52
CA GLU A 348 -7.01 -18.49 -25.77
C GLU A 348 -6.18 -17.80 -24.68
N LEU A 349 -6.62 -16.62 -24.21
CA LEU A 349 -5.97 -15.91 -23.12
C LEU A 349 -5.99 -16.74 -21.83
N MET A 350 -7.15 -17.26 -21.42
CA MET A 350 -7.28 -18.11 -20.24
C MET A 350 -6.37 -19.34 -20.32
N ARG A 351 -6.32 -20.02 -21.49
CA ARG A 351 -5.44 -21.16 -21.71
C ARG A 351 -3.95 -20.81 -21.57
N LYS A 352 -3.53 -19.64 -22.09
CA LYS A 352 -2.14 -19.18 -21.99
C LYS A 352 -1.78 -18.75 -20.57
N LEU A 353 -2.71 -18.11 -19.85
CA LEU A 353 -2.51 -17.77 -18.44
C LEU A 353 -2.41 -19.02 -17.56
N ALA A 354 -3.19 -20.07 -17.85
CA ALA A 354 -3.13 -21.35 -17.12
C ALA A 354 -1.79 -22.10 -17.27
N GLN A 355 -0.98 -21.75 -18.25
CA GLN A 355 0.38 -22.29 -18.42
C GLN A 355 1.42 -21.61 -17.51
N ASN A 356 1.05 -20.50 -16.87
CA ASN A 356 1.95 -19.81 -15.96
C ASN A 356 1.82 -20.38 -14.54
N PRO A 357 2.86 -21.05 -14.01
CA PRO A 357 2.78 -21.72 -12.70
C PRO A 357 2.62 -20.76 -11.51
N LYS A 358 2.81 -19.45 -11.72
CA LYS A 358 2.63 -18.41 -10.70
C LYS A 358 1.18 -17.94 -10.57
N LEU A 359 0.30 -18.35 -11.51
CA LEU A 359 -1.09 -17.91 -11.53
C LEU A 359 -2.03 -19.03 -11.09
N THR A 360 -3.09 -18.63 -10.43
CA THR A 360 -4.17 -19.49 -9.98
C THR A 360 -5.53 -18.80 -10.15
N ASP A 361 -6.63 -19.51 -9.95
CA ASP A 361 -8.00 -18.98 -9.92
C ASP A 361 -8.36 -18.16 -11.19
N ILE A 362 -7.96 -18.67 -12.36
CA ILE A 362 -8.21 -17.98 -13.63
C ILE A 362 -9.69 -18.07 -13.97
N ALA A 363 -10.35 -16.94 -14.01
CA ALA A 363 -11.79 -16.84 -14.27
C ALA A 363 -12.11 -15.68 -15.21
N SER A 364 -13.30 -15.69 -15.83
CA SER A 364 -13.78 -14.57 -16.64
C SER A 364 -15.14 -14.08 -16.14
N ASN A 365 -15.48 -12.83 -16.51
CA ASN A 365 -16.79 -12.23 -16.26
C ASN A 365 -17.83 -12.60 -17.33
N ASP A 366 -17.52 -13.55 -18.23
CA ASP A 366 -18.39 -14.06 -19.26
C ASP A 366 -18.70 -15.55 -18.98
N PRO A 367 -19.56 -15.85 -17.96
CA PRO A 367 -19.97 -17.20 -17.64
C PRO A 367 -20.89 -17.77 -18.72
N GLU A 368 -20.89 -19.10 -18.84
CA GLU A 368 -21.81 -19.77 -19.74
C GLU A 368 -23.24 -19.67 -19.22
N GLY A 369 -24.14 -19.17 -20.04
CA GLY A 369 -25.53 -19.06 -19.69
C GLY A 369 -26.30 -20.40 -19.63
N ILE A 370 -27.52 -20.32 -19.16
CA ILE A 370 -28.45 -21.45 -19.17
C ILE A 370 -28.67 -21.88 -20.61
N LYS A 371 -28.83 -23.20 -20.84
CA LYS A 371 -29.31 -23.69 -22.13
C LYS A 371 -30.71 -23.17 -22.36
N GLU A 372 -30.89 -22.42 -23.41
CA GLU A 372 -32.16 -21.84 -23.84
C GLU A 372 -32.67 -22.57 -25.09
N ILE A 373 -33.97 -22.72 -25.16
CA ILE A 373 -34.60 -23.28 -26.33
C ILE A 373 -35.18 -22.09 -27.14
N ASP A 374 -34.50 -21.74 -28.23
CA ASP A 374 -34.95 -20.71 -29.16
C ASP A 374 -35.93 -21.33 -30.17
N ILE A 375 -37.16 -20.87 -30.14
CA ILE A 375 -38.26 -21.39 -30.99
C ILE A 375 -38.53 -20.39 -32.11
N LYS A 376 -38.42 -20.87 -33.37
CA LYS A 376 -38.70 -20.06 -34.56
C LYS A 376 -39.87 -20.68 -35.30
N LEU A 377 -40.94 -19.87 -35.52
CA LEU A 377 -42.09 -20.32 -36.31
C LEU A 377 -41.70 -20.47 -37.77
N ASN A 378 -42.26 -21.52 -38.40
CA ASN A 378 -42.15 -21.74 -39.84
C ASN A 378 -43.33 -21.06 -40.56
N ASP A 379 -43.29 -21.08 -41.90
CA ASP A 379 -44.35 -20.42 -42.72
C ASP A 379 -45.73 -21.05 -42.51
N ASN A 380 -45.81 -22.33 -42.18
CA ASN A 380 -47.06 -23.03 -41.89
C ASN A 380 -47.80 -22.38 -40.69
N ALA A 381 -47.04 -21.94 -39.68
CA ALA A 381 -47.63 -21.27 -38.52
C ALA A 381 -48.39 -19.97 -38.91
N TYR A 382 -47.76 -19.17 -39.75
CA TYR A 382 -48.34 -17.92 -40.21
C TYR A 382 -49.55 -18.14 -41.13
N MET A 383 -49.54 -19.15 -41.99
CA MET A 383 -50.65 -19.55 -42.82
C MET A 383 -51.87 -19.98 -41.99
N LEU A 384 -51.64 -20.53 -40.81
CA LEU A 384 -52.66 -20.96 -39.86
C LEU A 384 -53.14 -19.81 -38.95
N GLY A 385 -52.68 -18.59 -39.17
CA GLY A 385 -53.04 -17.41 -38.39
C GLY A 385 -52.38 -17.37 -36.99
N LEU A 386 -51.29 -18.12 -36.78
CA LEU A 386 -50.57 -18.14 -35.54
C LEU A 386 -49.51 -17.05 -35.53
N SER A 387 -49.49 -16.21 -34.50
CA SER A 387 -48.41 -15.30 -34.23
C SER A 387 -47.42 -15.88 -33.24
N TYR A 388 -46.16 -15.41 -33.28
CA TYR A 388 -45.14 -15.82 -32.36
C TYR A 388 -45.57 -15.64 -30.89
N ALA A 389 -46.11 -14.47 -30.55
CA ALA A 389 -46.56 -14.18 -29.19
C ALA A 389 -47.68 -15.14 -28.72
N TYR A 390 -48.60 -15.50 -29.63
CA TYR A 390 -49.69 -16.41 -29.31
C TYR A 390 -49.20 -17.85 -29.04
N VAL A 391 -48.24 -18.34 -29.84
CA VAL A 391 -47.64 -19.67 -29.64
C VAL A 391 -46.80 -19.69 -28.35
N MET A 392 -45.93 -18.67 -28.16
CA MET A 392 -45.07 -18.60 -26.98
C MET A 392 -45.86 -18.45 -25.67
N LYS A 393 -46.99 -17.78 -25.68
CA LYS A 393 -47.88 -17.70 -24.50
C LYS A 393 -48.39 -19.10 -24.10
N GLN A 394 -48.70 -19.97 -25.05
CA GLN A 394 -49.16 -21.33 -24.78
C GLN A 394 -48.00 -22.24 -24.31
N VAL A 395 -46.82 -22.12 -24.95
CA VAL A 395 -45.63 -22.85 -24.53
C VAL A 395 -45.24 -22.45 -23.10
N ARG A 396 -45.20 -21.16 -22.81
CA ARG A 396 -44.90 -20.66 -21.48
C ARG A 396 -45.94 -21.14 -20.44
N ALA A 397 -47.21 -21.10 -20.76
CA ALA A 397 -48.26 -21.56 -19.87
C ALA A 397 -48.12 -23.06 -19.53
N ALA A 398 -47.69 -23.87 -20.47
CA ALA A 398 -47.50 -25.32 -20.27
C ALA A 398 -46.26 -25.63 -19.41
N PHE A 399 -45.13 -25.03 -19.75
CA PHE A 399 -43.84 -25.38 -19.12
C PHE A 399 -43.52 -24.53 -17.86
N PHE A 400 -43.67 -23.25 -17.90
CA PHE A 400 -43.47 -22.37 -16.74
C PHE A 400 -44.70 -22.32 -15.85
N GLY A 401 -45.85 -22.21 -16.45
CA GLY A 401 -47.16 -22.11 -15.81
C GLY A 401 -47.83 -20.78 -16.02
N ILE A 402 -49.12 -20.74 -15.75
CA ILE A 402 -49.94 -19.55 -15.69
C ILE A 402 -50.56 -19.44 -14.30
N GLU A 403 -50.50 -18.27 -13.71
CA GLU A 403 -51.26 -17.94 -12.51
C GLU A 403 -52.73 -17.80 -12.85
N ALA A 404 -53.52 -18.79 -12.46
CA ALA A 404 -54.95 -18.86 -12.76
C ALA A 404 -55.77 -18.07 -11.75
N GLN A 405 -55.32 -18.00 -10.50
CA GLN A 405 -56.01 -17.29 -9.42
C GLN A 405 -55.04 -16.86 -8.34
N ARG A 406 -55.31 -15.75 -7.70
CA ARG A 406 -54.63 -15.25 -6.53
C ARG A 406 -55.67 -14.77 -5.54
N PHE A 407 -55.58 -15.20 -4.29
CA PHE A 407 -56.48 -14.77 -3.25
C PHE A 407 -55.78 -14.79 -1.87
N GLN A 408 -56.30 -13.98 -0.97
CA GLN A 408 -55.86 -13.91 0.41
C GLN A 408 -56.62 -14.90 1.27
N ARG A 409 -55.90 -15.64 2.12
CA ARG A 409 -56.49 -16.51 3.16
C ARG A 409 -55.80 -16.21 4.49
N GLY A 410 -56.45 -15.43 5.36
CA GLY A 410 -55.83 -14.93 6.57
C GLY A 410 -54.65 -14.03 6.23
N GLU A 411 -53.45 -14.37 6.75
CA GLU A 411 -52.20 -13.63 6.48
C GLU A 411 -51.47 -14.14 5.22
N ASP A 412 -51.89 -15.28 4.65
CA ASP A 412 -51.23 -15.92 3.52
C ASP A 412 -51.82 -15.49 2.16
N GLU A 413 -50.95 -15.14 1.20
CA GLU A 413 -51.31 -14.96 -0.20
C GLU A 413 -51.21 -16.30 -0.94
N ILE A 414 -52.32 -16.83 -1.40
CA ILE A 414 -52.40 -18.11 -2.11
C ILE A 414 -52.44 -17.86 -3.60
N ARG A 415 -51.52 -18.47 -4.34
CA ARG A 415 -51.41 -18.41 -5.78
C ARG A 415 -51.69 -19.77 -6.39
N VAL A 416 -52.64 -19.87 -7.30
CA VAL A 416 -52.97 -21.10 -8.00
C VAL A 416 -52.26 -21.09 -9.35
N TRP A 417 -51.33 -21.98 -9.54
CA TRP A 417 -50.58 -22.13 -10.78
C TRP A 417 -51.02 -23.36 -11.55
N ILE A 418 -51.27 -23.22 -12.86
CA ILE A 418 -51.59 -24.31 -13.79
C ILE A 418 -50.39 -24.50 -14.73
N ARG A 419 -49.85 -25.69 -14.77
CA ARG A 419 -48.68 -26.07 -15.61
C ARG A 419 -48.65 -27.57 -15.81
N TYR A 420 -47.84 -28.06 -16.77
CA TYR A 420 -47.60 -29.49 -16.92
C TYR A 420 -46.92 -30.09 -15.66
N ASP A 421 -47.14 -31.37 -15.44
CA ASP A 421 -46.45 -32.12 -14.37
C ASP A 421 -44.93 -32.10 -14.56
N LYS A 422 -44.18 -32.42 -13.51
CA LYS A 422 -42.74 -32.30 -13.49
C LYS A 422 -42.07 -33.20 -14.56
N ASN A 423 -42.58 -34.41 -14.76
CA ASN A 423 -42.02 -35.36 -15.74
C ASN A 423 -42.21 -34.86 -17.16
N SER A 424 -43.40 -34.30 -17.48
CA SER A 424 -43.68 -33.74 -18.79
C SER A 424 -42.83 -32.50 -19.10
N ARG A 425 -42.52 -31.67 -18.10
CA ARG A 425 -41.68 -30.48 -18.27
C ARG A 425 -40.17 -30.77 -18.38
N SER A 426 -39.69 -31.96 -17.99
CA SER A 426 -38.29 -32.32 -18.02
C SER A 426 -37.85 -32.98 -19.34
N LEU A 427 -38.75 -33.23 -20.29
CA LEU A 427 -38.47 -33.92 -21.55
C LEU A 427 -38.68 -32.99 -22.74
N ILE A 428 -37.65 -32.76 -23.58
CA ILE A 428 -37.72 -31.97 -24.81
C ILE A 428 -38.77 -32.55 -25.77
N LYS A 429 -38.88 -33.87 -25.83
CA LYS A 429 -39.87 -34.56 -26.63
C LYS A 429 -41.31 -34.11 -26.36
N ARG A 430 -41.60 -33.73 -25.10
CA ARG A 430 -42.92 -33.19 -24.75
C ARG A 430 -43.15 -31.78 -25.28
N LEU A 431 -42.09 -30.99 -25.51
CA LEU A 431 -42.17 -29.74 -26.20
C LEU A 431 -42.55 -29.94 -27.69
N GLU A 432 -41.91 -30.88 -28.35
CA GLU A 432 -42.16 -31.22 -29.76
C GLU A 432 -43.61 -31.69 -29.96
N GLU A 433 -44.10 -32.57 -29.09
CA GLU A 433 -45.43 -33.19 -29.13
C GLU A 433 -46.55 -32.25 -28.59
N MET A 434 -46.18 -31.12 -28.01
CA MET A 434 -47.12 -30.16 -27.46
C MET A 434 -48.07 -29.67 -28.55
N ARG A 435 -49.37 -29.67 -28.27
CA ARG A 435 -50.37 -29.22 -29.22
C ARG A 435 -50.75 -27.76 -28.96
N ILE A 436 -50.49 -26.93 -29.93
CA ILE A 436 -50.84 -25.53 -29.93
C ILE A 436 -52.28 -25.38 -30.46
N LEU A 437 -53.09 -24.66 -29.73
CA LEU A 437 -54.43 -24.32 -30.15
C LEU A 437 -54.40 -23.16 -31.14
N ALA A 438 -54.85 -23.37 -32.39
CA ALA A 438 -54.95 -22.34 -33.40
C ALA A 438 -56.26 -21.53 -33.24
N PRO A 439 -56.36 -20.32 -33.79
CA PRO A 439 -57.60 -19.52 -33.71
C PRO A 439 -58.84 -20.15 -34.29
N ASN A 440 -58.68 -21.06 -35.24
CA ASN A 440 -59.74 -21.86 -35.85
C ASN A 440 -60.18 -23.07 -35.02
N GLY A 441 -59.63 -23.27 -33.82
CA GLY A 441 -59.89 -24.40 -32.93
C GLY A 441 -59.07 -25.66 -33.21
N ALA A 442 -58.24 -25.69 -34.23
CA ALA A 442 -57.38 -26.84 -34.52
C ALA A 442 -56.27 -26.99 -33.49
N ARG A 443 -55.89 -28.22 -33.12
CA ARG A 443 -54.80 -28.53 -32.22
C ARG A 443 -53.64 -29.11 -33.02
N ILE A 444 -52.57 -28.32 -33.21
CA ILE A 444 -51.48 -28.65 -34.11
C ILE A 444 -50.23 -28.94 -33.26
N PRO A 445 -49.47 -30.03 -33.49
CA PRO A 445 -48.19 -30.28 -32.80
C PRO A 445 -47.18 -29.15 -33.06
N LEU A 446 -46.39 -28.75 -32.05
CA LEU A 446 -45.44 -27.66 -32.17
C LEU A 446 -44.39 -27.93 -33.27
N ASN A 447 -43.94 -29.15 -33.42
CA ASN A 447 -42.97 -29.55 -34.45
C ASN A 447 -43.42 -29.35 -35.90
N GLU A 448 -44.75 -29.20 -36.15
CA GLU A 448 -45.27 -28.90 -37.47
C GLU A 448 -45.26 -27.40 -37.81
N ILE A 449 -45.18 -26.55 -36.79
CA ILE A 449 -45.33 -25.10 -36.94
C ILE A 449 -44.12 -24.32 -36.48
N ALA A 450 -43.11 -24.98 -35.83
CA ALA A 450 -41.93 -24.36 -35.34
C ALA A 450 -40.71 -25.28 -35.39
N ASN A 451 -39.56 -24.67 -35.61
CA ASN A 451 -38.24 -25.29 -35.38
C ASN A 451 -37.67 -24.73 -34.11
N TYR A 452 -36.80 -25.46 -33.46
CA TYR A 452 -36.05 -24.97 -32.28
C TYR A 452 -34.55 -25.29 -32.37
N SER A 453 -33.76 -24.38 -31.80
CA SER A 453 -32.35 -24.64 -31.53
C SER A 453 -32.11 -24.53 -30.01
N ILE A 454 -31.07 -25.29 -29.54
CA ILE A 454 -30.67 -25.21 -28.15
C ILE A 454 -29.31 -24.51 -28.12
N GLU A 455 -29.33 -23.31 -27.58
CA GLU A 455 -28.16 -22.45 -27.47
C GLU A 455 -27.97 -22.06 -26.01
N ARG A 456 -26.77 -21.56 -25.67
CA ARG A 456 -26.53 -20.97 -24.35
C ARG A 456 -26.81 -19.47 -24.41
N GLY A 457 -27.65 -18.99 -23.52
CA GLY A 457 -27.97 -17.58 -23.41
C GLY A 457 -26.78 -16.77 -22.88
N GLU A 458 -26.88 -15.46 -22.98
CA GLU A 458 -25.93 -14.54 -22.36
C GLU A 458 -26.39 -14.21 -20.95
N VAL A 459 -25.51 -14.37 -19.95
CA VAL A 459 -25.84 -14.09 -18.53
C VAL A 459 -25.75 -12.60 -18.24
N SER A 460 -24.65 -12.00 -18.68
CA SER A 460 -24.37 -10.56 -18.53
C SER A 460 -23.63 -10.05 -19.76
N ILE A 461 -23.86 -8.80 -20.09
CA ILE A 461 -23.17 -8.10 -21.16
C ILE A 461 -22.49 -6.88 -20.53
N ASN A 462 -21.18 -6.92 -20.46
CA ASN A 462 -20.37 -5.84 -19.89
C ASN A 462 -19.82 -4.95 -21.01
N HIS A 463 -19.75 -3.64 -20.74
CA HIS A 463 -19.14 -2.66 -21.62
C HIS A 463 -18.13 -1.84 -20.85
N LEU A 464 -16.98 -1.58 -21.48
CA LEU A 464 -15.95 -0.67 -21.00
C LEU A 464 -15.65 0.32 -22.13
N ASP A 465 -15.71 1.60 -21.83
CA ASP A 465 -15.49 2.70 -22.79
C ASP A 465 -16.32 2.56 -24.08
N GLY A 466 -17.58 2.10 -23.95
CA GLY A 466 -18.52 1.96 -25.06
C GLY A 466 -18.36 0.70 -25.90
N SER A 467 -17.32 -0.12 -25.70
CA SER A 467 -17.11 -1.40 -26.38
C SER A 467 -17.50 -2.57 -25.50
N ARG A 468 -17.99 -3.67 -26.07
CA ARG A 468 -18.25 -4.89 -25.30
C ARG A 468 -16.97 -5.44 -24.70
N GLU A 469 -17.04 -5.81 -23.43
CA GLU A 469 -15.92 -6.28 -22.61
C GLU A 469 -16.09 -7.74 -22.21
N ILE A 470 -14.99 -8.49 -22.26
CA ILE A 470 -14.78 -9.69 -21.47
C ILE A 470 -13.50 -9.53 -20.67
N GLN A 471 -13.62 -9.54 -19.35
CA GLN A 471 -12.46 -9.46 -18.45
C GLN A 471 -12.06 -10.84 -17.98
N VAL A 472 -10.76 -11.12 -18.03
CA VAL A 472 -10.13 -12.32 -17.48
C VAL A 472 -9.30 -11.93 -16.28
N ASN A 473 -9.58 -12.54 -15.13
CA ASN A 473 -8.90 -12.32 -13.86
C ASN A 473 -8.08 -13.54 -13.48
N ALA A 474 -6.98 -13.32 -12.77
CA ALA A 474 -6.20 -14.38 -12.13
C ALA A 474 -5.59 -13.89 -10.82
N ASN A 475 -5.43 -14.80 -9.86
CA ASN A 475 -4.75 -14.56 -8.61
C ASN A 475 -3.29 -15.06 -8.67
N LEU A 476 -2.46 -14.58 -7.74
CA LEU A 476 -1.10 -15.08 -7.55
C LEU A 476 -1.14 -16.34 -6.67
N LEU A 477 -0.36 -17.35 -7.05
CA LEU A 477 -0.18 -18.55 -6.22
C LEU A 477 0.65 -18.23 -4.98
N ASP A 478 1.73 -17.44 -5.14
CA ASP A 478 2.55 -16.93 -4.06
C ASP A 478 2.30 -15.43 -3.87
N PRO A 479 1.82 -15.00 -2.69
CA PRO A 479 1.58 -13.60 -2.37
C PRO A 479 2.80 -12.67 -2.50
N SER A 480 4.00 -13.24 -2.47
CA SER A 480 5.26 -12.50 -2.61
C SER A 480 5.65 -12.19 -4.05
N ASP A 481 5.01 -12.86 -5.03
CA ASP A 481 5.25 -12.62 -6.44
C ASP A 481 4.77 -11.21 -6.87
N SER A 482 5.43 -10.65 -7.87
CA SER A 482 5.08 -9.35 -8.43
C SER A 482 3.97 -9.47 -9.48
N ALA A 483 2.78 -9.00 -9.17
CA ALA A 483 1.68 -8.91 -10.14
C ALA A 483 2.07 -8.08 -11.37
N SER A 484 2.79 -6.97 -11.16
CA SER A 484 3.22 -6.07 -12.23
C SER A 484 4.17 -6.76 -13.22
N ASP A 485 5.11 -7.59 -12.74
CA ASP A 485 6.06 -8.31 -13.61
C ASP A 485 5.34 -9.39 -14.43
N ILE A 486 4.35 -10.05 -13.83
CA ILE A 486 3.52 -11.03 -14.52
C ILE A 486 2.70 -10.35 -15.61
N VAL A 487 2.03 -9.23 -15.31
CA VAL A 487 1.27 -8.46 -16.29
C VAL A 487 2.17 -7.95 -17.41
N PHE A 488 3.37 -7.46 -17.09
CA PHE A 488 4.36 -7.04 -18.09
C PHE A 488 4.79 -8.21 -18.99
N SER A 489 5.01 -9.39 -18.42
CA SER A 489 5.31 -10.59 -19.18
C SER A 489 4.16 -11.01 -20.11
N VAL A 490 2.92 -10.93 -19.63
CA VAL A 490 1.72 -11.18 -20.44
C VAL A 490 1.62 -10.18 -21.58
N GLN A 491 1.81 -8.90 -21.30
CA GLN A 491 1.78 -7.82 -22.29
C GLN A 491 2.82 -8.01 -23.39
N LYS A 492 4.02 -8.48 -23.03
CA LYS A 492 5.12 -8.67 -23.98
C LYS A 492 5.03 -9.96 -24.77
N ASN A 493 4.62 -11.07 -24.14
CA ASN A 493 4.76 -12.40 -24.68
C ASN A 493 3.44 -13.01 -25.18
N ILE A 494 2.30 -12.63 -24.59
CA ILE A 494 0.99 -13.25 -24.88
C ILE A 494 0.14 -12.35 -25.76
N ILE A 495 0.02 -11.07 -25.41
CA ILE A 495 -0.89 -10.15 -26.08
C ILE A 495 -0.58 -9.93 -27.56
N PRO A 496 0.71 -9.84 -28.01
CA PRO A 496 0.99 -9.67 -29.44
C PRO A 496 0.41 -10.79 -30.30
N GLY A 497 0.54 -12.06 -29.85
CA GLY A 497 -0.02 -13.20 -30.59
C GLY A 497 -1.56 -13.22 -30.60
N ILE A 498 -2.21 -12.72 -29.53
CA ILE A 498 -3.69 -12.58 -29.53
C ILE A 498 -4.12 -11.49 -30.52
N LYS A 499 -3.47 -10.33 -30.53
CA LYS A 499 -3.78 -9.23 -31.47
C LYS A 499 -3.53 -9.59 -32.93
N GLU A 500 -2.50 -10.36 -33.20
CA GLU A 500 -2.21 -10.83 -34.57
C GLU A 500 -3.32 -11.78 -35.07
N LYS A 501 -3.80 -12.66 -34.21
CA LYS A 501 -4.83 -13.66 -34.56
C LYS A 501 -6.24 -13.07 -34.56
N TYR A 502 -6.50 -12.07 -33.71
CA TYR A 502 -7.80 -11.41 -33.53
C TYR A 502 -7.64 -9.88 -33.65
N PRO A 503 -7.57 -9.34 -34.85
CA PRO A 503 -7.24 -7.92 -35.08
C PRO A 503 -8.25 -6.91 -34.51
N SER A 504 -9.53 -7.34 -34.32
CA SER A 504 -10.57 -6.48 -33.78
C SER A 504 -10.44 -6.25 -32.24
N ILE A 505 -9.58 -7.04 -31.57
CA ILE A 505 -9.47 -7.03 -30.11
C ILE A 505 -8.57 -5.89 -29.65
N LYS A 506 -9.14 -5.00 -28.83
CA LYS A 506 -8.39 -4.07 -27.99
C LYS A 506 -8.20 -4.70 -26.63
N VAL A 507 -7.04 -4.47 -26.03
CA VAL A 507 -6.69 -5.02 -24.71
C VAL A 507 -6.43 -3.88 -23.74
N SER A 508 -7.12 -3.89 -22.62
CA SER A 508 -6.90 -3.00 -21.48
C SER A 508 -6.47 -3.82 -20.26
N PHE A 509 -5.54 -3.28 -19.49
CA PHE A 509 -5.09 -3.89 -18.24
C PHE A 509 -5.75 -3.15 -17.08
N GLU A 510 -6.47 -3.87 -16.27
CA GLU A 510 -7.31 -3.37 -15.20
C GLU A 510 -6.77 -3.81 -13.81
N GLY A 511 -7.57 -3.65 -12.77
CA GLY A 511 -7.23 -4.05 -11.42
C GLY A 511 -5.99 -3.34 -10.87
N GLN A 512 -5.15 -4.07 -10.15
CA GLN A 512 -3.95 -3.52 -9.52
C GLN A 512 -3.01 -2.82 -10.51
N TYR A 513 -2.89 -3.34 -11.74
CA TYR A 513 -2.02 -2.74 -12.76
C TYR A 513 -2.50 -1.34 -13.20
N ARG A 514 -3.81 -1.16 -13.38
CA ARG A 514 -4.40 0.14 -13.75
C ARG A 514 -4.17 1.17 -12.64
N GLU A 515 -4.42 0.79 -11.39
CA GLU A 515 -4.23 1.68 -10.24
C GLU A 515 -2.74 1.99 -10.02
N ALA A 516 -1.86 1.00 -10.20
CA ALA A 516 -0.43 1.19 -10.19
C ALA A 516 0.03 2.22 -11.25
N ASN A 517 -0.44 2.07 -12.49
CA ASN A 517 -0.07 2.99 -13.57
C ASN A 517 -0.58 4.41 -13.33
N LYS A 518 -1.82 4.60 -12.85
CA LYS A 518 -2.33 5.94 -12.49
C LYS A 518 -1.42 6.63 -11.48
N THR A 519 -1.05 5.89 -10.44
CA THR A 519 -0.16 6.41 -9.39
C THR A 519 1.24 6.70 -9.93
N ILE A 520 1.82 5.79 -10.73
CA ILE A 520 3.16 5.98 -11.32
C ILE A 520 3.19 7.17 -12.27
N GLU A 521 2.18 7.33 -13.14
CA GLU A 521 2.13 8.46 -14.08
C GLU A 521 2.01 9.81 -13.34
N SER A 522 1.18 9.90 -12.31
CA SER A 522 1.13 11.11 -11.48
C SER A 522 2.44 11.35 -10.72
N ALA A 523 3.05 10.29 -10.20
CA ALA A 523 4.31 10.36 -9.46
C ALA A 523 5.47 10.87 -10.33
N LYS A 524 5.52 10.52 -11.63
CA LYS A 524 6.54 11.02 -12.58
C LYS A 524 6.59 12.55 -12.68
N VAL A 525 5.48 13.23 -12.41
CA VAL A 525 5.40 14.69 -12.42
C VAL A 525 5.58 15.26 -11.01
N VAL A 526 4.90 14.66 -10.03
CA VAL A 526 4.82 15.19 -8.67
C VAL A 526 6.16 15.07 -7.94
N PHE A 527 6.88 13.95 -8.07
CA PHE A 527 8.17 13.75 -7.38
C PHE A 527 9.28 14.70 -7.85
N PRO A 528 9.54 14.87 -9.15
CA PRO A 528 10.54 15.83 -9.60
C PRO A 528 10.19 17.28 -9.18
N LEU A 529 8.90 17.64 -9.21
CA LEU A 529 8.44 18.95 -8.76
C LEU A 529 8.72 19.14 -7.27
N ALA A 530 8.42 18.15 -6.44
CA ALA A 530 8.69 18.22 -5.00
C ALA A 530 10.18 18.35 -4.70
N LEU A 531 11.03 17.53 -5.34
CA LEU A 531 12.48 17.61 -5.19
C LEU A 531 13.02 18.99 -5.63
N PHE A 532 12.46 19.56 -6.70
CA PHE A 532 12.81 20.89 -7.16
C PHE A 532 12.40 21.97 -6.13
N LEU A 533 11.18 21.88 -5.57
CA LEU A 533 10.71 22.82 -4.54
C LEU A 533 11.54 22.71 -3.26
N ILE A 534 11.88 21.49 -2.83
CA ILE A 534 12.81 21.25 -1.71
C ILE A 534 14.17 21.89 -1.99
N PHE A 535 14.73 21.65 -3.19
CA PHE A 535 15.99 22.25 -3.61
C PHE A 535 15.93 23.78 -3.53
N CYS A 536 14.88 24.40 -4.07
CA CYS A 536 14.69 25.85 -4.03
C CYS A 536 14.59 26.36 -2.60
N THR A 537 13.77 25.72 -1.75
CA THR A 537 13.59 26.13 -0.34
C THR A 537 14.93 26.17 0.40
N ILE A 538 15.71 25.10 0.29
CA ILE A 538 17.02 25.00 0.94
C ILE A 538 18.00 26.02 0.31
N GLY A 539 17.95 26.17 -1.01
CA GLY A 539 18.78 27.14 -1.75
C GLY A 539 18.55 28.57 -1.33
N PHE A 540 17.31 28.96 -1.08
CA PHE A 540 16.95 30.27 -0.56
C PHE A 540 17.49 30.54 0.85
N VAL A 541 17.35 29.55 1.75
CA VAL A 541 17.76 29.65 3.14
C VAL A 541 19.29 29.77 3.27
N PHE A 542 20.03 28.93 2.58
CA PHE A 542 21.50 28.90 2.65
C PHE A 542 22.18 29.81 1.60
N ARG A 543 21.43 30.39 0.67
CA ARG A 543 21.92 31.24 -0.42
C ARG A 543 23.04 30.56 -1.23
N THR A 544 22.88 29.25 -1.50
CA THR A 544 23.84 28.44 -2.23
C THR A 544 23.14 27.31 -2.96
N TYR A 545 23.69 26.91 -4.11
CA TYR A 545 23.17 25.77 -4.89
C TYR A 545 23.85 24.44 -4.51
N SER A 546 25.07 24.49 -3.95
CA SER A 546 25.82 23.26 -3.67
C SER A 546 25.29 22.50 -2.45
N GLN A 547 24.86 23.20 -1.40
CA GLN A 547 24.38 22.57 -0.16
C GLN A 547 23.05 21.81 -0.35
N PRO A 548 22.02 22.37 -1.03
CA PRO A 548 20.82 21.63 -1.37
C PRO A 548 21.09 20.38 -2.20
N PHE A 549 21.98 20.49 -3.18
CA PHE A 549 22.36 19.35 -4.02
C PHE A 549 22.96 18.20 -3.20
N LEU A 550 23.84 18.51 -2.23
CA LEU A 550 24.44 17.51 -1.36
C LEU A 550 23.41 16.82 -0.46
N LEU A 551 22.41 17.56 0.04
CA LEU A 551 21.33 16.97 0.84
C LEU A 551 20.47 16.05 0.01
N LEU A 552 20.07 16.44 -1.19
CA LEU A 552 19.28 15.58 -2.07
C LEU A 552 20.06 14.34 -2.52
N LEU A 553 21.39 14.43 -2.63
CA LEU A 553 22.25 13.30 -2.98
C LEU A 553 22.25 12.20 -1.88
N LEU A 554 21.88 12.50 -0.64
CA LEU A 554 21.78 11.49 0.42
C LEU A 554 20.56 10.58 0.23
N ILE A 555 19.51 11.03 -0.49
CA ILE A 555 18.26 10.29 -0.64
C ILE A 555 18.48 8.89 -1.26
N PRO A 556 19.18 8.72 -2.38
CA PRO A 556 19.42 7.39 -2.95
C PRO A 556 20.15 6.45 -1.97
N PHE A 557 21.08 6.97 -1.19
CA PHE A 557 21.78 6.16 -0.19
C PHE A 557 20.86 5.69 0.94
N SER A 558 19.89 6.50 1.34
CA SER A 558 18.96 6.13 2.42
C SER A 558 18.08 4.92 2.03
N LEU A 559 17.85 4.68 0.74
CA LEU A 559 17.10 3.52 0.25
C LEU A 559 17.79 2.18 0.54
N THR A 560 19.11 2.20 0.81
CA THR A 560 19.87 1.00 1.12
C THR A 560 19.24 0.23 2.29
N THR A 561 19.08 0.86 3.43
CA THR A 561 18.55 0.16 4.62
C THR A 561 17.04 0.00 4.61
N VAL A 562 16.31 0.83 3.87
CA VAL A 562 14.89 0.59 3.61
C VAL A 562 14.72 -0.79 2.97
N ALA A 563 15.47 -1.08 1.92
CA ALA A 563 15.38 -2.36 1.22
C ALA A 563 15.77 -3.55 2.13
N TRP A 564 16.87 -3.44 2.88
CA TRP A 564 17.29 -4.49 3.82
C TRP A 564 16.35 -4.63 5.01
N GLY A 565 15.74 -3.55 5.49
CA GLY A 565 14.73 -3.58 6.53
C GLY A 565 13.49 -4.37 6.11
N HIS A 566 13.04 -4.20 4.86
CA HIS A 566 11.95 -4.99 4.29
C HIS A 566 12.29 -6.47 4.21
N LEU A 567 13.48 -6.82 3.72
CA LEU A 567 13.95 -8.21 3.68
C LEU A 567 13.99 -8.84 5.07
N LEU A 568 14.49 -8.12 6.08
CA LEU A 568 14.58 -8.62 7.45
C LEU A 568 13.21 -8.95 8.06
N HIS A 569 12.18 -8.19 7.70
CA HIS A 569 10.83 -8.41 8.19
C HIS A 569 9.97 -9.28 7.25
N GLY A 570 10.50 -9.76 6.13
CA GLY A 570 9.78 -10.59 5.18
C GLY A 570 8.70 -9.87 4.37
N PHE A 571 8.78 -8.54 4.27
CA PHE A 571 7.84 -7.74 3.46
C PHE A 571 8.49 -7.32 2.15
N PRO A 572 7.81 -7.46 1.00
CA PRO A 572 8.29 -6.86 -0.25
C PRO A 572 8.20 -5.33 -0.18
N ILE A 573 9.09 -4.65 -0.92
CA ILE A 573 8.96 -3.22 -1.14
C ILE A 573 7.70 -2.99 -1.99
N ASN A 574 6.84 -2.08 -1.55
CA ASN A 574 5.54 -1.84 -2.18
C ASN A 574 5.18 -0.35 -2.17
N VAL A 575 4.01 0.00 -2.70
CA VAL A 575 3.56 1.39 -2.75
C VAL A 575 3.50 2.04 -1.35
N ILE A 576 3.14 1.28 -0.34
CA ILE A 576 3.07 1.78 1.05
C ILE A 576 4.49 2.06 1.58
N SER A 577 5.47 1.25 1.20
CA SER A 577 6.89 1.50 1.48
C SER A 577 7.37 2.80 0.84
N LEU A 578 6.94 3.10 -0.40
CA LEU A 578 7.28 4.35 -1.09
C LEU A 578 6.75 5.57 -0.35
N LEU A 579 5.57 5.47 0.28
CA LEU A 579 5.03 6.55 1.11
C LEU A 579 5.91 6.80 2.34
N GLY A 580 6.41 5.72 2.95
CA GLY A 580 7.41 5.83 4.02
C GLY A 580 8.72 6.48 3.57
N ILE A 581 9.14 6.22 2.33
CA ILE A 581 10.32 6.87 1.73
C ILE A 581 10.08 8.37 1.53
N ILE A 582 8.88 8.78 1.13
CA ILE A 582 8.53 10.21 1.01
C ILE A 582 8.66 10.92 2.36
N ALA A 583 8.11 10.32 3.41
CA ALA A 583 8.26 10.83 4.77
C ALA A 583 9.74 10.90 5.20
N LEU A 584 10.50 9.85 4.90
CA LEU A 584 11.94 9.77 5.16
C LEU A 584 12.72 10.91 4.50
N ILE A 585 12.37 11.31 3.28
CA ILE A 585 13.01 12.43 2.56
C ILE A 585 12.90 13.72 3.38
N GLY A 586 11.72 14.03 3.91
CA GLY A 586 11.50 15.20 4.76
C GLY A 586 12.38 15.18 6.00
N ILE A 587 12.44 14.06 6.71
CA ILE A 587 13.20 13.89 7.95
C ILE A 587 14.72 13.94 7.68
N LEU A 588 15.20 13.24 6.66
CA LEU A 588 16.61 13.21 6.27
C LEU A 588 17.13 14.63 5.92
N VAL A 589 16.31 15.41 5.23
CA VAL A 589 16.65 16.79 4.90
C VAL A 589 16.70 17.64 6.17
N ASN A 590 15.80 17.47 7.14
CA ASN A 590 15.81 18.17 8.42
C ASN A 590 17.14 17.97 9.17
N ASP A 591 17.56 16.75 9.38
CA ASP A 591 18.83 16.42 10.07
C ASP A 591 20.04 17.02 9.34
N GLY A 592 20.04 16.96 8.02
CA GLY A 592 21.09 17.53 7.19
C GLY A 592 21.17 19.06 7.28
N LEU A 593 20.01 19.74 7.32
CA LEU A 593 19.93 21.20 7.48
C LEU A 593 20.51 21.66 8.81
N VAL A 594 20.21 20.95 9.91
CA VAL A 594 20.74 21.23 11.25
C VAL A 594 22.27 21.12 11.27
N LEU A 595 22.85 20.14 10.61
CA LEU A 595 24.30 19.96 10.52
C LEU A 595 24.94 21.05 9.66
N ILE A 596 24.41 21.33 8.47
CA ILE A 596 24.94 22.36 7.56
C ILE A 596 24.83 23.75 8.18
N SER A 597 23.71 24.06 8.86
CA SER A 597 23.55 25.35 9.57
C SER A 597 24.66 25.55 10.60
N LYS A 598 25.01 24.52 11.38
CA LYS A 598 26.09 24.61 12.36
C LYS A 598 27.46 24.70 11.70
N PHE A 599 27.70 23.96 10.62
CA PHE A 599 28.92 24.08 9.82
C PHE A 599 29.11 25.53 9.30
N ASN A 600 28.04 26.13 8.77
CA ASN A 600 28.07 27.51 8.28
C ASN A 600 28.30 28.51 9.40
N SER A 601 27.72 28.31 10.61
CA SER A 601 27.98 29.14 11.80
C SER A 601 29.46 29.09 12.22
N ASN A 602 30.02 27.89 12.33
CA ASN A 602 31.43 27.70 12.73
C ASN A 602 32.41 28.39 11.75
N LEU A 603 32.08 28.36 10.42
CA LEU A 603 32.86 29.11 9.43
C LEU A 603 32.78 30.62 9.65
N ARG A 604 31.58 31.15 9.93
CA ARG A 604 31.38 32.59 10.21
C ARG A 604 32.11 33.05 11.48
N GLU A 605 32.18 32.17 12.49
CA GLU A 605 32.92 32.39 13.73
C GLU A 605 34.46 32.34 13.55
N GLY A 606 34.97 32.03 12.36
CA GLY A 606 36.39 32.10 12.05
C GLY A 606 37.14 30.80 12.12
N MET A 607 36.48 29.65 12.36
CA MET A 607 37.12 28.33 12.39
C MET A 607 37.67 27.94 11.02
N SER A 608 38.69 27.08 10.99
CA SER A 608 39.18 26.47 9.77
C SER A 608 38.12 25.58 9.13
N PHE A 609 38.21 25.31 7.84
CA PHE A 609 37.25 24.43 7.16
C PHE A 609 37.19 23.03 7.79
N ASP A 610 38.36 22.43 8.04
CA ASP A 610 38.45 21.06 8.55
C ASP A 610 37.97 20.99 10.02
N ASP A 611 38.23 22.01 10.85
CA ASP A 611 37.69 22.10 12.21
C ASP A 611 36.20 22.41 12.23
N SER A 612 35.71 23.25 11.33
CA SER A 612 34.29 23.61 11.24
C SER A 612 33.42 22.40 10.94
N ILE A 613 33.84 21.53 10.01
CA ILE A 613 33.08 20.34 9.63
C ILE A 613 33.12 19.26 10.73
N PHE A 614 34.28 19.08 11.36
CA PHE A 614 34.45 18.12 12.46
C PHE A 614 33.62 18.54 13.69
N ASN A 615 33.72 19.81 14.10
CA ASN A 615 33.01 20.33 15.26
C ASN A 615 31.50 20.39 15.01
N ALA A 616 31.03 20.74 13.80
CA ALA A 616 29.60 20.71 13.46
C ALA A 616 29.00 19.33 13.69
N GLY A 617 29.67 18.26 13.20
CA GLY A 617 29.25 16.90 13.45
C GLY A 617 29.23 16.54 14.94
N ARG A 618 30.30 16.89 15.66
CA ARG A 618 30.45 16.59 17.09
C ARG A 618 29.40 17.29 17.97
N GLU A 619 29.11 18.55 17.69
CA GLU A 619 28.13 19.34 18.44
C GLU A 619 26.68 18.93 18.15
N ARG A 620 26.39 18.53 16.91
CA ARG A 620 25.03 18.11 16.49
C ARG A 620 24.78 16.61 16.65
N PHE A 621 25.81 15.81 16.99
CA PHE A 621 25.69 14.37 17.18
C PHE A 621 24.54 14.00 18.12
N ARG A 622 24.46 14.67 19.29
CA ARG A 622 23.47 14.34 20.31
C ARG A 622 22.04 14.65 19.82
N ALA A 623 21.82 15.80 19.22
CA ALA A 623 20.50 16.18 18.71
C ALA A 623 20.03 15.19 17.63
N ILE A 624 20.85 14.97 16.57
CA ILE A 624 20.50 14.09 15.44
C ILE A 624 20.33 12.62 15.88
N PHE A 625 21.17 12.13 16.79
CA PHE A 625 21.05 10.76 17.27
C PHE A 625 19.81 10.56 18.16
N LEU A 626 19.48 11.55 18.98
CA LEU A 626 18.32 11.48 19.86
C LEU A 626 17.00 11.55 19.07
N THR A 627 16.89 12.44 18.06
CA THR A 627 15.74 12.53 17.18
C THR A 627 15.50 11.21 16.46
N SER A 628 16.54 10.60 15.93
CA SER A 628 16.43 9.31 15.26
C SER A 628 15.93 8.20 16.18
N ILE A 629 16.46 8.10 17.41
CA ILE A 629 16.01 7.08 18.37
C ILE A 629 14.57 7.32 18.81
N THR A 630 14.17 8.56 19.07
CA THR A 630 12.79 8.86 19.48
C THR A 630 11.79 8.52 18.40
N THR A 631 12.10 8.81 17.14
CA THR A 631 11.22 8.50 16.00
C THR A 631 11.15 6.99 15.75
N ILE A 632 12.27 6.27 15.80
CA ILE A 632 12.29 4.80 15.70
C ILE A 632 11.50 4.16 16.84
N ALA A 633 11.69 4.63 18.08
CA ALA A 633 10.96 4.13 19.23
C ALA A 633 9.44 4.40 19.14
N GLY A 634 9.04 5.55 18.56
CA GLY A 634 7.64 5.88 18.30
C GLY A 634 6.99 4.94 17.26
N LEU A 635 7.76 4.44 16.29
CA LEU A 635 7.28 3.51 15.26
C LEU A 635 7.39 2.04 15.67
N ALA A 636 8.20 1.72 16.68
CA ALA A 636 8.44 0.34 17.12
C ALA A 636 7.14 -0.42 17.48
N PRO A 637 6.14 0.16 18.17
CA PRO A 637 4.88 -0.52 18.44
C PRO A 637 4.18 -1.03 17.17
N ILE A 638 4.13 -0.22 16.10
CA ILE A 638 3.50 -0.62 14.83
C ILE A 638 4.29 -1.76 14.15
N ILE A 639 5.62 -1.69 14.18
CA ILE A 639 6.47 -2.73 13.56
C ILE A 639 6.29 -4.07 14.29
N LEU A 640 6.14 -4.03 15.60
CA LEU A 640 6.00 -5.23 16.45
C LEU A 640 4.56 -5.75 16.55
N GLU A 641 3.56 -4.92 16.22
CA GLU A 641 2.14 -5.27 16.23
C GLU A 641 1.85 -6.41 15.25
N LYS A 642 0.92 -7.32 15.60
CA LYS A 642 0.60 -8.50 14.79
C LYS A 642 -0.78 -8.44 14.14
N SER A 643 -1.62 -7.47 14.54
CA SER A 643 -2.98 -7.33 14.01
C SER A 643 -3.00 -7.15 12.49
N PHE A 644 -4.07 -7.62 11.86
CA PHE A 644 -4.32 -7.45 10.43
C PHE A 644 -4.19 -5.99 9.99
N GLN A 645 -4.76 -5.06 10.77
CA GLN A 645 -4.73 -3.63 10.49
C GLN A 645 -3.30 -3.06 10.49
N ALA A 646 -2.47 -3.52 11.42
CA ALA A 646 -1.07 -3.08 11.49
C ALA A 646 -0.24 -3.61 10.32
N GLN A 647 -0.54 -4.79 9.80
CA GLN A 647 0.20 -5.37 8.66
C GLN A 647 0.15 -4.48 7.42
N LEU A 648 -0.98 -3.78 7.20
CA LEU A 648 -1.09 -2.79 6.12
C LEU A 648 -0.06 -1.65 6.28
N LEU A 649 0.20 -1.22 7.50
CA LEU A 649 0.99 -0.02 7.80
C LEU A 649 2.47 -0.33 8.07
N LYS A 650 2.81 -1.59 8.39
CA LYS A 650 4.19 -2.02 8.65
C LYS A 650 5.18 -1.66 7.56
N PRO A 651 4.91 -1.87 6.26
CA PRO A 651 5.87 -1.52 5.22
C PRO A 651 6.30 -0.06 5.26
N MET A 652 5.38 0.86 5.55
CA MET A 652 5.69 2.27 5.71
C MET A 652 6.51 2.54 7.00
N ALA A 653 6.11 1.94 8.12
CA ALA A 653 6.82 2.09 9.39
C ALA A 653 8.26 1.53 9.30
N ILE A 654 8.46 0.39 8.62
CA ILE A 654 9.77 -0.20 8.34
C ILE A 654 10.60 0.76 7.49
N SER A 655 10.03 1.31 6.40
CA SER A 655 10.73 2.27 5.54
C SER A 655 11.23 3.48 6.32
N ILE A 656 10.39 4.06 7.18
CA ILE A 656 10.74 5.22 7.98
C ILE A 656 11.78 4.84 9.04
N ALA A 657 11.56 3.80 9.83
CA ALA A 657 12.42 3.45 10.95
C ALA A 657 13.83 3.03 10.52
N TYR A 658 13.95 2.11 9.56
CA TYR A 658 15.25 1.69 9.02
C TYR A 658 15.92 2.79 8.20
N GLY A 659 15.13 3.54 7.45
CA GLY A 659 15.60 4.70 6.71
C GLY A 659 16.20 5.77 7.61
N ILE A 660 15.52 6.17 8.70
CA ILE A 660 16.02 7.17 9.68
C ILE A 660 17.25 6.64 10.39
N GLY A 661 17.25 5.38 10.83
CA GLY A 661 18.43 4.79 11.49
C GLY A 661 19.68 4.94 10.64
N TYR A 662 19.58 4.71 9.34
CA TYR A 662 20.72 4.88 8.43
C TYR A 662 20.94 6.35 8.03
N ALA A 663 19.89 7.14 7.90
CA ALA A 663 19.98 8.57 7.62
C ALA A 663 20.87 9.29 8.64
N THR A 664 20.82 8.87 9.90
CA THR A 664 21.73 9.35 10.96
C THR A 664 23.20 9.14 10.58
N PHE A 665 23.58 7.96 10.06
CA PHE A 665 24.95 7.69 9.59
C PHE A 665 25.25 8.48 8.32
N LEU A 666 24.32 8.62 7.42
CA LEU A 666 24.49 9.42 6.20
C LEU A 666 24.74 10.89 6.56
N THR A 667 23.93 11.45 7.43
CA THR A 667 24.05 12.85 7.84
C THR A 667 25.34 13.09 8.66
N LEU A 668 25.68 12.20 9.57
CA LEU A 668 26.82 12.39 10.45
C LEU A 668 28.17 11.99 9.81
N ILE A 669 28.20 11.14 8.80
CA ILE A 669 29.44 10.65 8.18
C ILE A 669 29.52 10.98 6.70
N LEU A 670 28.50 10.61 5.91
CA LEU A 670 28.54 10.81 4.46
C LEU A 670 28.43 12.27 4.06
N LEU A 671 27.53 13.04 4.69
CA LEU A 671 27.38 14.46 4.37
C LEU A 671 28.66 15.27 4.63
N PRO A 672 29.40 15.13 5.75
CA PRO A 672 30.71 15.72 5.93
C PRO A 672 31.74 15.33 4.84
N ILE A 673 31.74 14.09 4.39
CA ILE A 673 32.59 13.62 3.29
C ILE A 673 32.23 14.35 1.99
N LEU A 674 30.95 14.43 1.67
CA LEU A 674 30.44 15.11 0.47
C LEU A 674 30.75 16.61 0.48
N ILE A 675 30.58 17.29 1.62
CA ILE A 675 30.99 18.69 1.80
C ILE A 675 32.49 18.84 1.54
N SER A 676 33.32 17.92 2.06
CA SER A 676 34.78 17.94 1.84
C SER A 676 35.16 17.72 0.38
N PHE A 677 34.45 16.84 -0.35
CA PHE A 677 34.64 16.66 -1.79
C PHE A 677 34.27 17.91 -2.59
N THR A 678 33.11 18.48 -2.29
CA THR A 678 32.62 19.69 -2.97
C THR A 678 33.57 20.88 -2.74
N ASN A 679 34.06 21.04 -1.51
CA ASN A 679 35.06 22.07 -1.21
C ASN A 679 36.36 21.87 -2.02
N SER A 680 36.87 20.62 -2.06
CA SER A 680 38.06 20.32 -2.85
C SER A 680 37.85 20.59 -4.35
N PHE A 681 36.65 20.29 -4.87
CA PHE A 681 36.30 20.61 -6.25
C PHE A 681 36.28 22.12 -6.50
N LYS A 682 35.63 22.90 -5.60
CA LYS A 682 35.59 24.37 -5.69
C LYS A 682 36.99 24.98 -5.64
N VAL A 683 37.84 24.53 -4.71
CA VAL A 683 39.24 25.02 -4.57
C VAL A 683 40.02 24.72 -5.84
N ASN A 684 39.96 23.52 -6.36
CA ASN A 684 40.68 23.13 -7.58
C ASN A 684 40.15 23.87 -8.82
N PHE A 685 38.83 24.04 -8.94
CA PHE A 685 38.22 24.78 -10.03
C PHE A 685 38.68 26.24 -10.06
N ILE A 686 38.63 26.92 -8.89
CA ILE A 686 39.09 28.31 -8.77
C ILE A 686 40.59 28.42 -9.02
N TRP A 687 41.38 27.44 -8.57
CA TRP A 687 42.82 27.41 -8.85
C TRP A 687 43.10 27.30 -10.35
N ILE A 688 42.39 26.46 -11.07
CA ILE A 688 42.52 26.29 -12.52
C ILE A 688 42.14 27.62 -13.24
N VAL A 689 41.03 28.27 -12.81
CA VAL A 689 40.52 29.46 -13.48
C VAL A 689 41.34 30.72 -13.15
N LYS A 690 41.80 30.89 -11.88
CA LYS A 690 42.45 32.12 -11.40
C LYS A 690 43.96 31.98 -11.23
N GLY A 691 44.55 30.79 -11.40
CA GLY A 691 45.99 30.54 -11.22
C GLY A 691 46.50 30.58 -9.76
N VAL A 692 45.65 30.98 -8.80
CA VAL A 692 46.00 31.09 -7.39
C VAL A 692 45.11 30.13 -6.58
N LYS A 693 45.72 29.29 -5.74
CA LYS A 693 44.99 28.32 -4.93
C LYS A 693 44.35 29.04 -3.72
N PRO A 694 43.01 29.16 -3.67
CA PRO A 694 42.33 29.79 -2.57
C PRO A 694 42.39 28.96 -1.30
N ASN A 695 42.18 29.61 -0.13
CA ASN A 695 42.00 28.87 1.11
C ASN A 695 40.66 28.09 1.07
N LYS A 696 40.62 26.90 1.66
CA LYS A 696 39.42 26.03 1.72
C LYS A 696 38.21 26.76 2.32
N ARG A 697 38.41 27.64 3.28
CA ARG A 697 37.37 28.43 3.96
C ARG A 697 36.77 29.49 3.03
N ASP A 698 37.58 30.18 2.25
CA ASP A 698 37.19 31.39 1.48
C ASP A 698 36.32 31.06 0.27
N VAL A 699 36.25 29.78 -0.13
CA VAL A 699 35.41 29.31 -1.24
C VAL A 699 33.99 28.91 -0.81
N GLU A 700 33.73 28.88 0.52
CA GLU A 700 32.41 28.53 1.03
C GLU A 700 31.44 29.69 1.05
N ALA A 701 30.17 29.36 0.71
CA ALA A 701 29.12 30.36 0.53
C ALA A 701 28.97 31.38 1.70
N PRO A 702 28.98 30.95 2.98
CA PRO A 702 28.83 31.87 4.10
C PRO A 702 29.93 32.94 4.18
N ILE A 703 31.15 32.57 3.79
CA ILE A 703 32.28 33.46 3.80
C ILE A 703 32.30 34.37 2.57
N VAL A 704 31.94 33.82 1.41
CA VAL A 704 31.80 34.61 0.17
C VAL A 704 30.72 35.69 0.37
N GLU A 705 29.61 35.36 1.02
CA GLU A 705 28.54 36.30 1.36
C GLU A 705 29.03 37.38 2.35
N GLN A 706 29.70 36.96 3.45
CA GLN A 706 30.24 37.89 4.44
C GLN A 706 31.22 38.86 3.83
N ASN A 707 32.12 38.40 2.96
CA ASN A 707 33.06 39.23 2.23
C ASN A 707 32.39 40.19 1.20
N ARG A 708 31.24 39.79 0.64
CA ARG A 708 30.46 40.62 -0.27
C ARG A 708 29.71 41.74 0.47
N LEU A 709 29.21 41.46 1.67
CA LEU A 709 28.52 42.44 2.51
C LEU A 709 29.49 43.43 3.18
N ALA A 710 30.76 43.01 3.34
CA ALA A 710 31.82 43.89 3.91
C ALA A 710 32.47 44.83 2.88
N LYS A 711 32.20 44.59 1.58
CA LYS A 711 32.57 45.51 0.47
C LYS A 711 31.42 46.44 0.15
#